data_4ee3255253e866e6613d85065f88a7b8
#
_entry.id   4ee3255253e866e6613d85065f88a7b8
#
_cell.length_a   1.000
_cell.length_b   1.000
_cell.length_c   1.000
_cell.angle_alpha   90.00
_cell.angle_beta   90.00
_cell.angle_gamma   90.00
#
_symmetry.space_group_name_H-M   'P 1'
#
loop_
_entity.id
_entity.type
_entity.pdbx_description
1 polymer ?
#
loop_
_entity_poly.entity_id
_entity_poly.type
_entity_poly.pdbx_seq_one_letter_code
_entity_poly.pdbx_strand_id
1 'polypeptide(L)'
;MIAELGNYALALSLAVSLMLAIFPLWGAEKGNAQLMALARPMTYGLFASLSIAFAALFYLFAVNDFSVQYVVNNSNTALPIYYRLSAVWGSHEGSLLLWIWLLAVWSSAVALLSKHLPQEAVARVLGIMGIISVGFVLFVLFTSNPFTRTFPDFPVDGKELNPMLQDVGLIFHPPLLYMGYVGFSVAFAFAIASLMTGKLDSAWARWSRPWTLAAWVFLTLGIVLGSWWAYYELGWGGWWFWDPVENSSFMPWLAGTALIHSLSVTEKRGSFKAWTVLLAILAFSLCLLGTFLVRSGILVSVHAFASDPTRGLYILAYLVVVIGGSLALYAYKGSQIRSRDNAERYSRESMLLLNNILLMTALCVVFLGTLLPLVHKQLGLGSISIGAPFFDQMFLIIMTPFALLLGIGPLVKWRRDQFSAVRTPVVISVFVMVIAGFALPYFLQDKITVSSVLGSMMTVIITLLALYELQQRATHRESFFVGVRKLSRSHWGMMLAHLGVAMTVWGIAFSQNFSVERDVRMKVGESAQIGRYDFKFAGVTDENGPNYIGGKAQIDISKDGQPEASLFAEKRFYTVSRMSMTEAAIAGGLTRDLYVALGEKIDDNSWALRLYYKPFIRWIWIGGLFMALGGLLCMFDRRYRFNALLKK
;
A
#
# COMPACT_ATOMS: atom_id res chain seq x y z
N MET A 1 -19.87 31.35 -2.67
CA MET A 1 -20.39 30.94 -1.35
C MET A 1 -19.91 29.54 -0.93
N ILE A 2 -20.00 28.50 -1.77
CA ILE A 2 -19.58 27.12 -1.35
C ILE A 2 -18.06 27.02 -1.14
N ALA A 3 -17.24 27.64 -2.00
CA ALA A 3 -15.79 27.65 -1.80
C ALA A 3 -15.36 28.39 -0.52
N GLU A 4 -16.04 29.50 -0.20
CA GLU A 4 -15.81 30.23 1.06
C GLU A 4 -16.23 29.41 2.27
N LEU A 5 -17.33 28.65 2.17
CA LEU A 5 -17.74 27.69 3.22
C LEU A 5 -16.67 26.61 3.42
N GLY A 6 -16.14 26.04 2.33
CA GLY A 6 -15.06 25.06 2.38
C GLY A 6 -13.79 25.62 3.04
N ASN A 7 -13.38 26.82 2.65
CA ASN A 7 -12.22 27.49 3.23
C ASN A 7 -12.43 27.86 4.71
N TYR A 8 -13.61 28.33 5.09
CA TYR A 8 -13.98 28.57 6.47
C TYR A 8 -13.95 27.29 7.32
N ALA A 9 -14.47 26.19 6.78
CA ALA A 9 -14.45 24.90 7.44
C ALA A 9 -13.02 24.37 7.65
N LEU A 10 -12.09 24.63 6.70
CA LEU A 10 -10.66 24.36 6.87
C LEU A 10 -10.04 25.22 7.98
N ALA A 11 -10.33 26.52 8.02
CA ALA A 11 -9.85 27.41 9.07
C ALA A 11 -10.39 26.99 10.46
N LEU A 12 -11.66 26.60 10.54
CA LEU A 12 -12.26 26.06 11.75
C LEU A 12 -11.58 24.74 12.17
N SER A 13 -11.25 23.87 11.21
CA SER A 13 -10.55 22.61 11.50
C SER A 13 -9.16 22.84 12.09
N LEU A 14 -8.46 23.92 11.72
CA LEU A 14 -7.21 24.32 12.35
C LEU A 14 -7.43 24.68 13.83
N ALA A 15 -8.41 25.53 14.13
CA ALA A 15 -8.72 25.93 15.52
C ALA A 15 -9.08 24.70 16.39
N VAL A 16 -9.92 23.81 15.86
CA VAL A 16 -10.31 22.58 16.57
C VAL A 16 -9.13 21.62 16.75
N SER A 17 -8.26 21.46 15.74
CA SER A 17 -7.07 20.61 15.85
C SER A 17 -6.05 21.15 16.86
N LEU A 18 -5.88 22.48 16.95
CA LEU A 18 -5.06 23.12 17.98
C LEU A 18 -5.62 22.86 19.39
N MET A 19 -6.93 23.02 19.57
CA MET A 19 -7.58 22.71 20.85
C MET A 19 -7.43 21.21 21.19
N LEU A 20 -7.60 20.31 20.23
CA LEU A 20 -7.41 18.87 20.39
C LEU A 20 -5.96 18.52 20.76
N ALA A 21 -4.99 19.21 20.18
CA ALA A 21 -3.57 19.03 20.50
C ALA A 21 -3.22 19.51 21.91
N ILE A 22 -3.80 20.61 22.37
CA ILE A 22 -3.38 21.27 23.62
C ILE A 22 -4.14 20.73 24.84
N PHE A 23 -5.47 20.84 24.86
CA PHE A 23 -6.25 20.61 26.07
C PHE A 23 -6.21 19.18 26.58
N PRO A 24 -6.38 18.13 25.75
CA PRO A 24 -6.31 16.75 26.23
C PRO A 24 -4.93 16.36 26.74
N LEU A 25 -3.85 16.81 26.07
CA LEU A 25 -2.48 16.54 26.52
C LEU A 25 -2.17 17.24 27.83
N TRP A 26 -2.56 18.52 27.96
CA TRP A 26 -2.41 19.25 29.19
C TRP A 26 -3.23 18.64 30.33
N GLY A 27 -4.48 18.25 30.03
CA GLY A 27 -5.33 17.54 30.99
C GLY A 27 -4.71 16.22 31.47
N ALA A 28 -4.13 15.44 30.55
CA ALA A 28 -3.46 14.19 30.87
C ALA A 28 -2.20 14.40 31.73
N GLU A 29 -1.44 15.48 31.50
CA GLU A 29 -0.25 15.83 32.29
C GLU A 29 -0.61 16.30 33.69
N LYS A 30 -1.69 17.07 33.84
CA LYS A 30 -2.16 17.60 35.13
C LYS A 30 -3.15 16.70 35.87
N GLY A 31 -3.52 15.53 35.31
CA GLY A 31 -4.55 14.65 35.87
C GLY A 31 -5.98 15.26 35.84
N ASN A 32 -6.24 16.23 34.97
CA ASN A 32 -7.52 16.91 34.89
C ASN A 32 -8.48 16.16 33.96
N ALA A 33 -9.46 15.46 34.57
CA ALA A 33 -10.44 14.64 33.86
C ALA A 33 -11.33 15.44 32.91
N GLN A 34 -11.66 16.71 33.22
CA GLN A 34 -12.51 17.57 32.39
C GLN A 34 -11.79 17.93 31.07
N LEU A 35 -10.51 18.32 31.15
CA LEU A 35 -9.71 18.62 29.96
C LEU A 35 -9.47 17.36 29.12
N MET A 36 -9.22 16.23 29.75
CA MET A 36 -9.11 14.95 29.04
C MET A 36 -10.42 14.55 28.33
N ALA A 37 -11.57 14.85 28.91
CA ALA A 37 -12.88 14.54 28.33
C ALA A 37 -13.15 15.30 27.02
N LEU A 38 -12.49 16.43 26.79
CA LEU A 38 -12.60 17.22 25.56
C LEU A 38 -12.04 16.49 24.33
N ALA A 39 -11.18 15.48 24.50
CA ALA A 39 -10.54 14.78 23.39
C ALA A 39 -11.55 14.24 22.37
N ARG A 40 -12.62 13.56 22.81
CA ARG A 40 -13.61 12.97 21.91
C ARG A 40 -14.48 14.00 21.18
N PRO A 41 -15.15 14.96 21.87
CA PRO A 41 -15.96 15.96 21.18
C PRO A 41 -15.14 16.81 20.21
N MET A 42 -13.90 17.20 20.54
CA MET A 42 -13.03 17.92 19.63
C MET A 42 -12.64 17.09 18.41
N THR A 43 -12.38 15.78 18.58
CA THR A 43 -12.14 14.88 17.45
C THR A 43 -13.35 14.82 16.52
N TYR A 44 -14.56 14.72 17.04
CA TYR A 44 -15.77 14.73 16.21
C TYR A 44 -16.01 16.10 15.56
N GLY A 45 -15.69 17.19 16.23
CA GLY A 45 -15.73 18.53 15.66
C GLY A 45 -14.75 18.71 14.51
N LEU A 46 -13.52 18.19 14.66
CA LEU A 46 -12.52 18.16 13.59
C LEU A 46 -12.99 17.34 12.39
N PHE A 47 -13.55 16.16 12.63
CA PHE A 47 -14.11 15.32 11.56
C PHE A 47 -15.27 16.02 10.85
N ALA A 48 -16.18 16.65 11.58
CA ALA A 48 -17.31 17.35 10.99
C ALA A 48 -16.85 18.54 10.13
N SER A 49 -15.95 19.39 10.63
CA SER A 49 -15.43 20.53 9.87
C SER A 49 -14.69 20.12 8.60
N LEU A 50 -13.82 19.10 8.68
CA LEU A 50 -13.14 18.57 7.49
C LEU A 50 -14.10 17.89 6.52
N SER A 51 -15.17 17.23 7.02
CA SER A 51 -16.20 16.64 6.16
C SER A 51 -16.99 17.71 5.40
N ILE A 52 -17.27 18.86 6.02
CA ILE A 52 -17.89 20.02 5.36
C ILE A 52 -16.97 20.55 4.25
N ALA A 53 -15.66 20.71 4.54
CA ALA A 53 -14.70 21.17 3.54
C ALA A 53 -14.60 20.17 2.36
N PHE A 54 -14.54 18.88 2.66
CA PHE A 54 -14.44 17.85 1.63
C PHE A 54 -15.72 17.76 0.77
N ALA A 55 -16.91 17.82 1.39
CA ALA A 55 -18.19 17.87 0.69
C ALA A 55 -18.35 19.13 -0.16
N ALA A 56 -17.87 20.28 0.32
CA ALA A 56 -17.85 21.51 -0.46
C ALA A 56 -17.02 21.34 -1.74
N LEU A 57 -15.82 20.74 -1.64
CA LEU A 57 -14.98 20.50 -2.82
C LEU A 57 -15.64 19.52 -3.81
N PHE A 58 -16.26 18.44 -3.33
CA PHE A 58 -17.05 17.54 -4.18
C PHE A 58 -18.16 18.27 -4.94
N TYR A 59 -18.89 19.14 -4.25
CA TYR A 59 -19.94 19.91 -4.90
C TYR A 59 -19.39 20.83 -6.00
N LEU A 60 -18.28 21.52 -5.74
CA LEU A 60 -17.63 22.42 -6.71
C LEU A 60 -17.20 21.66 -7.97
N PHE A 61 -16.68 20.44 -7.85
CA PHE A 61 -16.37 19.58 -9.00
C PHE A 61 -17.65 19.06 -9.70
N ALA A 62 -18.67 18.67 -8.94
CA ALA A 62 -19.91 18.15 -9.52
C ALA A 62 -20.59 19.17 -10.43
N VAL A 63 -20.55 20.47 -10.05
CA VAL A 63 -21.17 21.56 -10.82
C VAL A 63 -20.20 22.28 -11.78
N ASN A 64 -18.91 21.86 -11.81
CA ASN A 64 -17.85 22.56 -12.55
C ASN A 64 -17.75 24.04 -12.23
N ASP A 65 -17.62 24.41 -10.94
CA ASP A 65 -17.44 25.83 -10.54
C ASP A 65 -16.05 26.33 -10.94
N PHE A 66 -15.91 26.80 -12.16
CA PHE A 66 -14.64 27.29 -12.73
C PHE A 66 -14.17 28.63 -12.12
N SER A 67 -14.89 29.20 -11.17
CA SER A 67 -14.35 30.27 -10.33
C SER A 67 -13.33 29.77 -9.29
N VAL A 68 -13.12 28.42 -9.19
CA VAL A 68 -12.14 27.79 -8.30
C VAL A 68 -10.99 27.23 -9.13
N GLN A 69 -9.77 27.68 -8.83
CA GLN A 69 -8.55 27.32 -9.57
C GLN A 69 -8.33 25.81 -9.68
N TYR A 70 -8.60 25.08 -8.61
CA TYR A 70 -8.41 23.65 -8.54
C TYR A 70 -9.37 22.90 -9.48
N VAL A 71 -10.64 23.34 -9.57
CA VAL A 71 -11.65 22.80 -10.49
C VAL A 71 -11.25 23.08 -11.94
N VAL A 72 -10.83 24.31 -12.26
CA VAL A 72 -10.33 24.70 -13.59
C VAL A 72 -9.21 23.79 -14.06
N ASN A 73 -8.27 23.47 -13.19
CA ASN A 73 -7.07 22.71 -13.56
C ASN A 73 -7.32 21.20 -13.72
N ASN A 74 -8.42 20.64 -13.18
CA ASN A 74 -8.63 19.21 -13.09
C ASN A 74 -10.01 18.73 -13.57
N SER A 75 -10.82 19.59 -14.20
CA SER A 75 -12.16 19.22 -14.68
C SER A 75 -12.54 20.06 -15.90
N ASN A 76 -13.49 19.56 -16.69
CA ASN A 76 -14.15 20.29 -17.77
C ASN A 76 -15.60 19.80 -17.96
N THR A 77 -16.35 20.45 -18.86
CA THR A 77 -17.76 20.12 -19.10
C THR A 77 -17.97 18.77 -19.79
N ALA A 78 -17.01 18.30 -20.58
CA ALA A 78 -17.09 17.03 -21.31
C ALA A 78 -16.67 15.83 -20.43
N LEU A 79 -16.00 16.07 -19.28
CA LEU A 79 -15.53 15.01 -18.38
C LEU A 79 -16.70 14.27 -17.72
N PRO A 80 -16.78 12.94 -17.79
CA PRO A 80 -17.82 12.14 -17.12
C PRO A 80 -17.90 12.40 -15.62
N ILE A 81 -19.12 12.42 -15.07
CA ILE A 81 -19.36 12.81 -13.65
C ILE A 81 -18.55 11.99 -12.64
N TYR A 82 -18.38 10.68 -12.86
CA TYR A 82 -17.61 9.83 -11.95
C TYR A 82 -16.12 10.19 -11.95
N TYR A 83 -15.56 10.66 -13.07
CA TYR A 83 -14.20 11.18 -13.12
C TYR A 83 -14.10 12.60 -12.57
N ARG A 84 -15.14 13.44 -12.75
CA ARG A 84 -15.21 14.74 -12.07
C ARG A 84 -15.12 14.57 -10.55
N LEU A 85 -15.88 13.63 -9.99
CA LEU A 85 -15.90 13.38 -8.55
C LEU A 85 -14.57 12.79 -8.06
N SER A 86 -13.94 11.89 -8.82
CA SER A 86 -12.62 11.34 -8.44
C SER A 86 -11.47 12.33 -8.68
N ALA A 87 -11.63 13.31 -9.58
CA ALA A 87 -10.68 14.39 -9.78
C ALA A 87 -10.46 15.25 -8.51
N VAL A 88 -11.38 15.21 -7.55
CA VAL A 88 -11.22 15.84 -6.23
C VAL A 88 -9.88 15.46 -5.58
N TRP A 89 -9.38 14.25 -5.78
CA TRP A 89 -8.04 13.81 -5.30
C TRP A 89 -7.03 13.58 -6.41
N GLY A 90 -7.32 13.98 -7.63
CA GLY A 90 -6.45 13.78 -8.80
C GLY A 90 -5.19 14.64 -8.83
N SER A 91 -5.06 15.68 -7.97
CA SER A 91 -3.89 16.54 -7.90
C SER A 91 -3.54 16.94 -6.46
N HIS A 92 -2.59 17.87 -6.27
CA HIS A 92 -1.99 18.20 -4.97
C HIS A 92 -3.00 18.60 -3.89
N GLU A 93 -3.82 19.61 -4.17
CA GLU A 93 -4.64 20.28 -3.18
C GLU A 93 -5.70 19.35 -2.59
N GLY A 94 -6.46 18.72 -3.47
CA GLY A 94 -7.56 17.85 -3.04
C GLY A 94 -7.09 16.51 -2.48
N SER A 95 -5.98 15.96 -2.97
CA SER A 95 -5.43 14.73 -2.42
C SER A 95 -4.89 14.93 -1.00
N LEU A 96 -4.41 16.13 -0.65
CA LEU A 96 -4.04 16.46 0.73
C LEU A 96 -5.26 16.74 1.61
N LEU A 97 -6.32 17.33 1.04
CA LEU A 97 -7.59 17.41 1.74
C LEU A 97 -8.16 16.03 2.05
N LEU A 98 -8.08 15.07 1.12
CA LEU A 98 -8.40 13.66 1.35
C LEU A 98 -7.53 13.09 2.49
N TRP A 99 -6.22 13.36 2.49
CA TRP A 99 -5.29 12.87 3.49
C TRP A 99 -5.68 13.32 4.91
N ILE A 100 -5.95 14.63 5.11
CA ILE A 100 -6.34 15.16 6.42
C ILE A 100 -7.76 14.72 6.82
N TRP A 101 -8.65 14.56 5.87
CA TRP A 101 -9.98 14.01 6.13
C TRP A 101 -9.90 12.56 6.62
N LEU A 102 -9.09 11.72 5.99
CA LEU A 102 -8.84 10.35 6.43
C LEU A 102 -8.17 10.30 7.81
N LEU A 103 -7.28 11.24 8.13
CA LEU A 103 -6.72 11.37 9.49
C LEU A 103 -7.83 11.64 10.53
N ALA A 104 -8.79 12.50 10.19
CA ALA A 104 -9.93 12.75 11.07
C ALA A 104 -10.88 11.54 11.17
N VAL A 105 -11.04 10.76 10.07
CA VAL A 105 -11.76 9.48 10.10
C VAL A 105 -11.08 8.50 11.07
N TRP A 106 -9.76 8.29 10.97
CA TRP A 106 -9.01 7.44 11.89
C TRP A 106 -9.08 7.94 13.34
N SER A 107 -8.96 9.25 13.57
CA SER A 107 -9.09 9.85 14.90
C SER A 107 -10.48 9.59 15.49
N SER A 108 -11.53 9.77 14.69
CA SER A 108 -12.91 9.49 15.08
C SER A 108 -13.17 8.01 15.35
N ALA A 109 -12.58 7.12 14.55
CA ALA A 109 -12.65 5.69 14.80
C ALA A 109 -11.97 5.32 16.13
N VAL A 110 -10.80 5.89 16.44
CA VAL A 110 -10.14 5.74 17.74
C VAL A 110 -11.04 6.27 18.87
N ALA A 111 -11.59 7.47 18.74
CA ALA A 111 -12.48 8.06 19.75
C ALA A 111 -13.72 7.18 20.01
N LEU A 112 -14.30 6.60 18.97
CA LEU A 112 -15.52 5.77 19.04
C LEU A 112 -15.24 4.38 19.62
N LEU A 113 -14.19 3.72 19.12
CA LEU A 113 -13.93 2.30 19.40
C LEU A 113 -13.04 2.07 20.63
N SER A 114 -12.41 3.12 21.18
CA SER A 114 -11.54 3.05 22.36
C SER A 114 -12.21 3.46 23.68
N LYS A 115 -13.55 3.30 23.79
CA LYS A 115 -14.31 3.69 25.00
C LYS A 115 -13.89 2.93 26.27
N HIS A 116 -13.36 1.72 26.10
CA HIS A 116 -12.89 0.83 27.17
C HIS A 116 -11.45 1.08 27.63
N LEU A 117 -10.70 1.95 26.93
CA LEU A 117 -9.35 2.33 27.31
C LEU A 117 -9.35 3.40 28.40
N PRO A 118 -8.27 3.48 29.22
CA PRO A 118 -8.11 4.56 30.20
C PRO A 118 -8.24 5.92 29.53
N GLN A 119 -8.95 6.84 30.18
CA GLN A 119 -9.20 8.19 29.66
C GLN A 119 -7.89 8.92 29.31
N GLU A 120 -6.88 8.79 30.18
CA GLU A 120 -5.55 9.37 29.97
C GLU A 120 -4.91 8.86 28.65
N ALA A 121 -4.98 7.56 28.40
CA ALA A 121 -4.41 6.98 27.17
C ALA A 121 -5.11 7.50 25.92
N VAL A 122 -6.45 7.55 25.93
CA VAL A 122 -7.24 8.08 24.81
C VAL A 122 -6.97 9.56 24.58
N ALA A 123 -6.90 10.35 25.65
CA ALA A 123 -6.60 11.77 25.58
C ALA A 123 -5.23 12.05 24.97
N ARG A 124 -4.19 11.28 25.36
CA ARG A 124 -2.84 11.40 24.77
C ARG A 124 -2.83 11.00 23.31
N VAL A 125 -3.42 9.85 22.95
CA VAL A 125 -3.46 9.37 21.56
C VAL A 125 -4.16 10.39 20.66
N LEU A 126 -5.36 10.85 21.03
CA LEU A 126 -6.12 11.82 20.24
C LEU A 126 -5.43 13.19 20.20
N GLY A 127 -4.79 13.60 21.29
CA GLY A 127 -4.00 14.84 21.33
C GLY A 127 -2.80 14.79 20.38
N ILE A 128 -2.09 13.66 20.29
CA ILE A 128 -0.99 13.47 19.35
C ILE A 128 -1.51 13.48 17.90
N MET A 129 -2.64 12.82 17.63
CA MET A 129 -3.30 12.91 16.32
C MET A 129 -3.74 14.34 16.00
N GLY A 130 -4.13 15.12 17.02
CA GLY A 130 -4.38 16.55 16.90
C GLY A 130 -3.14 17.34 16.47
N ILE A 131 -1.96 17.07 17.06
CA ILE A 131 -0.68 17.67 16.63
C ILE A 131 -0.39 17.37 15.16
N ILE A 132 -0.56 16.10 14.74
CA ILE A 132 -0.37 15.71 13.35
C ILE A 132 -1.35 16.48 12.45
N SER A 133 -2.62 16.60 12.87
CA SER A 133 -3.65 17.33 12.12
C SER A 133 -3.30 18.81 11.96
N VAL A 134 -2.79 19.47 13.00
CA VAL A 134 -2.35 20.88 12.93
C VAL A 134 -1.34 21.09 11.81
N GLY A 135 -0.29 20.25 11.74
CA GLY A 135 0.74 20.40 10.71
C GLY A 135 0.18 20.26 9.29
N PHE A 136 -0.65 19.27 9.04
CA PHE A 136 -1.23 19.07 7.71
C PHE A 136 -2.33 20.09 7.36
N VAL A 137 -3.15 20.53 8.33
CA VAL A 137 -4.17 21.58 8.07
C VAL A 137 -3.49 22.91 7.76
N LEU A 138 -2.42 23.26 8.46
CA LEU A 138 -1.60 24.44 8.13
C LEU A 138 -1.05 24.34 6.70
N PHE A 139 -0.52 23.16 6.34
CA PHE A 139 -0.03 22.93 4.98
C PHE A 139 -1.12 23.16 3.92
N VAL A 140 -2.30 22.58 4.11
CA VAL A 140 -3.41 22.74 3.15
C VAL A 140 -3.88 24.19 3.07
N LEU A 141 -4.01 24.87 4.20
CA LEU A 141 -4.47 26.28 4.23
C LEU A 141 -3.51 27.24 3.53
N PHE A 142 -2.21 27.10 3.75
CA PHE A 142 -1.24 28.12 3.34
C PHE A 142 -0.42 27.77 2.11
N THR A 143 -0.31 26.49 1.75
CA THR A 143 0.51 26.08 0.61
C THR A 143 -0.26 25.30 -0.47
N SER A 144 -1.41 24.72 -0.14
CA SER A 144 -2.15 23.84 -1.05
C SER A 144 -3.66 23.97 -0.88
N ASN A 145 -4.17 25.20 -0.87
CA ASN A 145 -5.59 25.47 -0.60
C ASN A 145 -6.46 25.13 -1.84
N PRO A 146 -7.36 24.12 -1.75
CA PRO A 146 -8.21 23.73 -2.88
C PRO A 146 -9.33 24.71 -3.21
N PHE A 147 -9.55 25.73 -2.36
CA PHE A 147 -10.63 26.72 -2.51
C PHE A 147 -10.13 28.06 -3.08
N THR A 148 -8.89 28.14 -3.56
CA THR A 148 -8.33 29.33 -4.17
C THR A 148 -9.15 29.75 -5.40
N ARG A 149 -9.51 31.04 -5.47
CA ARG A 149 -10.30 31.62 -6.58
C ARG A 149 -9.42 32.02 -7.75
N THR A 150 -10.03 32.04 -8.96
CA THR A 150 -9.41 32.46 -10.22
C THR A 150 -9.64 33.94 -10.55
N PHE A 151 -10.11 34.74 -9.59
CA PHE A 151 -10.40 36.15 -9.85
C PHE A 151 -9.18 36.93 -10.38
N PRO A 152 -9.41 37.99 -11.23
CA PRO A 152 -10.73 38.50 -11.68
C PRO A 152 -11.34 37.71 -12.83
N ASP A 153 -10.54 36.96 -13.61
CA ASP A 153 -10.97 36.27 -14.82
C ASP A 153 -11.07 34.78 -14.60
N PHE A 154 -12.23 34.20 -14.84
CA PHE A 154 -12.44 32.76 -14.82
C PHE A 154 -12.80 32.26 -16.22
N PRO A 155 -12.24 31.09 -16.62
CA PRO A 155 -12.47 30.54 -17.97
C PRO A 155 -13.91 30.05 -18.14
N VAL A 156 -14.38 30.01 -19.38
CA VAL A 156 -15.69 29.46 -19.72
C VAL A 156 -15.75 27.95 -19.50
N ASP A 157 -14.62 27.25 -19.69
CA ASP A 157 -14.47 25.84 -19.41
C ASP A 157 -13.10 25.58 -18.75
N GLY A 158 -12.95 24.42 -18.09
CA GLY A 158 -11.72 24.03 -17.43
C GLY A 158 -10.78 23.22 -18.33
N LYS A 159 -9.60 22.93 -17.78
CA LYS A 159 -8.64 22.00 -18.36
C LYS A 159 -9.13 20.58 -18.13
N GLU A 160 -8.61 19.64 -18.88
CA GLU A 160 -8.94 18.23 -18.69
C GLU A 160 -8.19 17.62 -17.50
N LEU A 161 -8.84 16.69 -16.79
CA LEU A 161 -8.13 15.74 -15.93
C LEU A 161 -7.13 14.95 -16.78
N ASN A 162 -5.91 14.74 -16.29
CA ASN A 162 -4.92 13.94 -17.01
C ASN A 162 -5.56 12.62 -17.52
N PRO A 163 -5.49 12.32 -18.83
CA PRO A 163 -6.09 11.12 -19.41
C PRO A 163 -5.76 9.82 -18.68
N MET A 164 -4.51 9.63 -18.25
CA MET A 164 -4.07 8.48 -17.44
C MET A 164 -4.85 8.32 -16.12
N LEU A 165 -5.45 9.40 -15.62
CA LEU A 165 -6.26 9.39 -14.41
C LEU A 165 -7.75 9.18 -14.68
N GLN A 166 -8.17 9.13 -15.95
CA GLN A 166 -9.56 8.91 -16.33
C GLN A 166 -9.86 7.40 -16.37
N ASP A 167 -9.63 6.74 -15.26
CA ASP A 167 -9.78 5.31 -15.05
C ASP A 167 -10.41 4.98 -13.71
N VAL A 168 -10.97 3.77 -13.58
CA VAL A 168 -11.55 3.24 -12.35
C VAL A 168 -10.48 3.14 -11.23
N GLY A 169 -9.22 2.95 -11.61
CA GLY A 169 -8.07 2.96 -10.70
C GLY A 169 -7.99 4.26 -9.90
N LEU A 170 -8.21 5.42 -10.50
CA LEU A 170 -8.24 6.70 -9.77
C LEU A 170 -9.35 6.74 -8.71
N ILE A 171 -10.50 6.12 -8.97
CA ILE A 171 -11.62 6.14 -8.01
C ILE A 171 -11.26 5.42 -6.72
N PHE A 172 -10.60 4.25 -6.79
CA PHE A 172 -10.42 3.36 -5.65
C PHE A 172 -9.00 3.32 -5.08
N HIS A 173 -7.95 3.37 -5.94
CA HIS A 173 -6.57 3.20 -5.49
C HIS A 173 -6.11 4.28 -4.51
N PRO A 174 -6.20 5.60 -4.80
CA PRO A 174 -5.68 6.61 -3.89
C PRO A 174 -6.37 6.63 -2.53
N PRO A 175 -7.72 6.50 -2.42
CA PRO A 175 -8.39 6.40 -1.13
C PRO A 175 -7.94 5.18 -0.30
N LEU A 176 -7.79 4.00 -0.93
CA LEU A 176 -7.32 2.79 -0.24
C LEU A 176 -5.86 2.93 0.23
N LEU A 177 -4.99 3.45 -0.63
CA LEU A 177 -3.59 3.68 -0.30
C LEU A 177 -3.45 4.65 0.87
N TYR A 178 -4.17 5.78 0.83
CA TYR A 178 -4.13 6.78 1.90
C TYR A 178 -4.75 6.29 3.20
N MET A 179 -5.79 5.46 3.16
CA MET A 179 -6.28 4.78 4.37
C MET A 179 -5.15 3.99 5.05
N GLY A 180 -4.30 3.31 4.31
CA GLY A 180 -3.15 2.60 4.85
C GLY A 180 -2.07 3.55 5.39
N TYR A 181 -1.66 4.53 4.58
CA TYR A 181 -0.64 5.52 4.92
C TYR A 181 -1.00 6.28 6.20
N VAL A 182 -2.17 6.91 6.18
CA VAL A 182 -2.66 7.71 7.30
C VAL A 182 -2.92 6.84 8.53
N GLY A 183 -3.36 5.59 8.33
CA GLY A 183 -3.64 4.65 9.40
C GLY A 183 -2.44 4.35 10.31
N PHE A 184 -1.20 4.39 9.80
CA PHE A 184 -0.01 4.24 10.62
C PHE A 184 0.20 5.38 11.62
N SER A 185 -0.44 6.55 11.44
CA SER A 185 -0.45 7.62 12.44
C SER A 185 -1.07 7.16 13.77
N VAL A 186 -2.02 6.22 13.74
CA VAL A 186 -2.63 5.67 14.96
C VAL A 186 -1.61 4.83 15.73
N ALA A 187 -0.89 3.91 15.05
CA ALA A 187 0.17 3.11 15.69
C ALA A 187 1.27 4.01 16.28
N PHE A 188 1.67 5.04 15.54
CA PHE A 188 2.59 6.07 15.98
C PHE A 188 2.06 6.81 17.22
N ALA A 189 0.82 7.28 17.20
CA ALA A 189 0.22 8.01 18.32
C ALA A 189 0.14 7.16 19.59
N PHE A 190 -0.19 5.86 19.48
CA PHE A 190 -0.13 4.91 20.60
C PHE A 190 1.30 4.74 21.13
N ALA A 191 2.31 4.67 20.26
CA ALA A 191 3.71 4.53 20.66
C ALA A 191 4.20 5.78 21.41
N ILE A 192 3.94 6.98 20.88
CA ILE A 192 4.31 8.26 21.51
C ILE A 192 3.58 8.47 22.84
N ALA A 193 2.27 8.18 22.92
CA ALA A 193 1.50 8.26 24.15
C ALA A 193 2.07 7.36 25.24
N SER A 194 2.49 6.15 24.86
CA SER A 194 3.12 5.20 25.80
C SER A 194 4.52 5.60 26.23
N LEU A 195 5.30 6.21 25.35
CA LEU A 195 6.59 6.81 25.70
C LEU A 195 6.43 7.95 26.70
N MET A 196 5.43 8.85 26.49
CA MET A 196 5.16 9.97 27.41
C MET A 196 4.85 9.49 28.83
N THR A 197 4.13 8.36 28.95
CA THR A 197 3.71 7.82 30.26
C THR A 197 4.71 6.84 30.85
N GLY A 198 5.68 6.33 30.09
CA GLY A 198 6.55 5.23 30.48
C GLY A 198 5.83 3.86 30.56
N LYS A 199 4.54 3.78 30.22
CA LYS A 199 3.70 2.58 30.30
C LYS A 199 3.75 1.78 29.00
N LEU A 200 4.85 1.05 28.78
CA LEU A 200 5.06 0.17 27.65
C LEU A 200 4.88 -1.29 28.08
N ASP A 201 3.64 -1.72 28.21
CA ASP A 201 3.27 -3.06 28.66
C ASP A 201 2.58 -3.90 27.57
N SER A 202 2.14 -5.10 27.90
CA SER A 202 1.40 -5.97 26.99
C SER A 202 0.02 -5.41 26.61
N ALA A 203 -0.56 -4.56 27.46
CA ALA A 203 -1.84 -3.93 27.19
C ALA A 203 -1.72 -2.90 26.06
N TRP A 204 -0.70 -2.06 26.08
CA TRP A 204 -0.39 -1.13 25.01
C TRP A 204 -0.25 -1.84 23.64
N ALA A 205 0.55 -2.92 23.59
CA ALA A 205 0.73 -3.68 22.36
C ALA A 205 -0.59 -4.28 21.84
N ARG A 206 -1.44 -4.76 22.77
CA ARG A 206 -2.78 -5.27 22.45
C ARG A 206 -3.70 -4.18 21.91
N TRP A 207 -3.64 -2.97 22.45
CA TRP A 207 -4.47 -1.84 21.99
C TRP A 207 -4.03 -1.32 20.62
N SER A 208 -2.73 -1.24 20.36
CA SER A 208 -2.18 -0.74 19.10
C SER A 208 -2.36 -1.73 17.92
N ARG A 209 -2.31 -3.04 18.20
CA ARG A 209 -2.24 -4.08 17.17
C ARG A 209 -3.41 -4.10 16.17
N PRO A 210 -4.69 -3.97 16.57
CA PRO A 210 -5.80 -3.94 15.60
C PRO A 210 -5.72 -2.78 14.63
N TRP A 211 -5.28 -1.60 15.10
CA TRP A 211 -5.11 -0.40 14.29
C TRP A 211 -3.97 -0.55 13.30
N THR A 212 -2.85 -1.12 13.75
CA THR A 212 -1.70 -1.43 12.88
C THR A 212 -2.09 -2.44 11.79
N LEU A 213 -2.86 -3.48 12.13
CA LEU A 213 -3.36 -4.46 11.16
C LEU A 213 -4.30 -3.80 10.16
N ALA A 214 -5.21 -2.93 10.59
CA ALA A 214 -6.12 -2.21 9.71
C ALA A 214 -5.35 -1.32 8.72
N ALA A 215 -4.38 -0.53 9.20
CA ALA A 215 -3.52 0.30 8.35
C ALA A 215 -2.76 -0.55 7.33
N TRP A 216 -2.17 -1.65 7.77
CA TRP A 216 -1.43 -2.57 6.91
C TRP A 216 -2.32 -3.24 5.84
N VAL A 217 -3.55 -3.61 6.19
CA VAL A 217 -4.52 -4.18 5.23
C VAL A 217 -4.87 -3.18 4.14
N PHE A 218 -5.20 -1.94 4.52
CA PHE A 218 -5.52 -0.90 3.55
C PHE A 218 -4.31 -0.57 2.66
N LEU A 219 -3.11 -0.52 3.23
CA LEU A 219 -1.90 -0.30 2.45
C LEU A 219 -1.62 -1.48 1.50
N THR A 220 -1.82 -2.72 1.94
CA THR A 220 -1.72 -3.91 1.08
C THR A 220 -2.68 -3.83 -0.10
N LEU A 221 -3.96 -3.51 0.17
CA LEU A 221 -4.97 -3.35 -0.89
C LEU A 221 -4.64 -2.18 -1.84
N GLY A 222 -4.15 -1.08 -1.28
CA GLY A 222 -3.71 0.08 -2.08
C GLY A 222 -2.56 -0.30 -3.02
N ILE A 223 -1.51 -0.95 -2.53
CA ILE A 223 -0.37 -1.41 -3.36
C ILE A 223 -0.83 -2.40 -4.43
N VAL A 224 -1.63 -3.41 -4.04
CA VAL A 224 -2.16 -4.42 -4.96
C VAL A 224 -2.98 -3.78 -6.09
N LEU A 225 -3.88 -2.88 -5.75
CA LEU A 225 -4.72 -2.20 -6.73
C LEU A 225 -3.91 -1.26 -7.63
N GLY A 226 -2.92 -0.55 -7.07
CA GLY A 226 -2.03 0.32 -7.85
C GLY A 226 -1.17 -0.46 -8.84
N SER A 227 -0.60 -1.59 -8.42
CA SER A 227 0.18 -2.44 -9.31
C SER A 227 -0.66 -3.09 -10.42
N TRP A 228 -1.92 -3.42 -10.12
CA TRP A 228 -2.87 -3.91 -11.11
C TRP A 228 -3.28 -2.78 -12.08
N TRP A 229 -3.52 -1.57 -11.58
CA TRP A 229 -3.81 -0.40 -12.39
C TRP A 229 -2.66 -0.07 -13.35
N ALA A 230 -1.43 -0.03 -12.88
CA ALA A 230 -0.25 0.16 -13.73
C ALA A 230 -0.16 -0.90 -14.84
N TYR A 231 -0.50 -2.15 -14.53
CA TYR A 231 -0.45 -3.25 -15.49
C TYR A 231 -1.39 -3.09 -16.67
N TYR A 232 -2.64 -2.69 -16.46
CA TYR A 232 -3.59 -2.59 -17.56
C TYR A 232 -3.63 -1.21 -18.20
N GLU A 233 -3.29 -0.13 -17.48
CA GLU A 233 -3.43 1.25 -17.93
C GLU A 233 -2.23 1.75 -18.72
N LEU A 234 -1.00 1.45 -18.29
CA LEU A 234 0.20 2.06 -18.90
C LEU A 234 0.54 1.50 -20.29
N GLY A 235 -0.05 0.40 -20.73
CA GLY A 235 0.22 -0.22 -22.02
C GLY A 235 1.59 -0.90 -22.14
N TRP A 236 2.37 -0.93 -21.06
CA TRP A 236 3.73 -1.51 -21.02
C TRP A 236 3.78 -2.94 -20.54
N GLY A 237 2.64 -3.50 -20.10
CA GLY A 237 2.55 -4.86 -19.58
C GLY A 237 3.36 -5.14 -18.32
N GLY A 238 3.86 -4.11 -17.65
CA GLY A 238 4.54 -4.18 -16.36
C GLY A 238 3.58 -3.97 -15.19
N TRP A 239 3.87 -4.56 -14.04
CA TRP A 239 3.05 -4.45 -12.84
C TRP A 239 3.77 -3.76 -11.67
N TRP A 240 5.10 -3.63 -11.72
CA TRP A 240 5.96 -2.97 -10.74
C TRP A 240 7.27 -2.55 -11.40
N PHE A 241 7.63 -1.28 -11.28
CA PHE A 241 8.76 -0.70 -11.99
C PHE A 241 9.90 -0.27 -11.05
N TRP A 242 9.76 -0.51 -9.75
CA TRP A 242 10.65 0.05 -8.73
C TRP A 242 10.75 1.58 -8.81
N ASP A 243 9.69 2.20 -9.27
CA ASP A 243 9.57 3.66 -9.31
C ASP A 243 9.70 4.23 -7.90
N PRO A 244 10.34 5.41 -7.70
CA PRO A 244 10.49 6.00 -6.37
C PRO A 244 9.18 6.20 -5.60
N VAL A 245 8.06 6.43 -6.28
CA VAL A 245 6.76 6.56 -5.63
C VAL A 245 6.18 5.20 -5.23
N GLU A 246 6.32 4.18 -6.08
CA GLU A 246 6.00 2.80 -5.72
C GLU A 246 6.81 2.36 -4.50
N ASN A 247 8.12 2.57 -4.53
CA ASN A 247 9.04 2.28 -3.42
C ASN A 247 8.64 3.01 -2.14
N SER A 248 8.19 4.27 -2.25
CA SER A 248 7.73 5.05 -1.10
C SER A 248 6.51 4.44 -0.41
N SER A 249 5.68 3.69 -1.15
CA SER A 249 4.54 2.95 -0.59
C SER A 249 4.95 1.61 0.04
N PHE A 250 5.95 0.97 -0.54
CA PHE A 250 6.42 -0.33 -0.11
C PHE A 250 7.26 -0.28 1.17
N MET A 251 8.04 0.79 1.38
CA MET A 251 8.83 0.97 2.61
C MET A 251 7.99 0.94 3.90
N PRO A 252 6.91 1.73 4.07
CA PRO A 252 6.07 1.64 5.25
C PRO A 252 5.32 0.30 5.37
N TRP A 253 5.05 -0.38 4.26
CA TRP A 253 4.49 -1.74 4.27
C TRP A 253 5.47 -2.75 4.89
N LEU A 254 6.75 -2.70 4.54
CA LEU A 254 7.81 -3.54 5.14
C LEU A 254 7.97 -3.24 6.65
N ALA A 255 8.05 -1.96 7.02
CA ALA A 255 8.12 -1.54 8.42
C ALA A 255 6.86 -1.95 9.20
N GLY A 256 5.69 -1.81 8.62
CA GLY A 256 4.41 -2.23 9.18
C GLY A 256 4.32 -3.73 9.39
N THR A 257 4.84 -4.53 8.45
CA THR A 257 4.94 -5.99 8.59
C THR A 257 5.83 -6.38 9.77
N ALA A 258 7.01 -5.76 9.88
CA ALA A 258 7.90 -5.95 11.03
C ALA A 258 7.24 -5.52 12.35
N LEU A 259 6.50 -4.40 12.33
CA LEU A 259 5.75 -3.89 13.49
C LEU A 259 4.67 -4.88 13.96
N ILE A 260 3.89 -5.47 13.06
CA ILE A 260 2.85 -6.48 13.39
C ILE A 260 3.48 -7.67 14.10
N HIS A 261 4.61 -8.16 13.61
CA HIS A 261 5.36 -9.27 14.23
C HIS A 261 5.92 -8.88 15.60
N SER A 262 6.51 -7.70 15.71
CA SER A 262 7.06 -7.18 16.97
C SER A 262 5.97 -6.93 18.02
N LEU A 263 4.82 -6.35 17.63
CA LEU A 263 3.64 -6.20 18.50
C LEU A 263 3.15 -7.55 19.03
N SER A 264 3.19 -8.61 18.19
CA SER A 264 2.81 -9.96 18.63
C SER A 264 3.72 -10.52 19.71
N VAL A 265 5.03 -10.26 19.65
CA VAL A 265 6.01 -10.64 20.68
C VAL A 265 5.80 -9.81 21.94
N THR A 266 5.67 -8.49 21.80
CA THR A 266 5.45 -7.58 22.93
C THR A 266 4.16 -7.91 23.68
N GLU A 267 3.06 -8.18 22.97
CA GLU A 267 1.77 -8.56 23.57
C GLU A 267 1.87 -9.86 24.38
N LYS A 268 2.52 -10.89 23.80
CA LYS A 268 2.51 -12.24 24.38
C LYS A 268 3.63 -12.48 25.38
N ARG A 269 4.76 -11.77 25.26
CA ARG A 269 6.00 -12.06 25.99
C ARG A 269 6.57 -10.87 26.75
N GLY A 270 6.15 -9.64 26.43
CA GLY A 270 6.72 -8.42 27.00
C GLY A 270 8.15 -8.13 26.54
N SER A 271 8.60 -8.84 25.49
CA SER A 271 9.90 -8.62 24.83
C SER A 271 9.76 -7.65 23.65
N PHE A 272 10.86 -7.15 23.10
CA PHE A 272 10.95 -6.26 21.93
C PHE A 272 10.28 -4.88 22.08
N LYS A 273 9.99 -4.43 23.30
CA LYS A 273 9.26 -3.17 23.54
C LYS A 273 9.91 -1.96 22.86
N ALA A 274 11.21 -1.77 23.07
CA ALA A 274 11.97 -0.67 22.49
C ALA A 274 11.95 -0.73 20.95
N TRP A 275 12.17 -1.92 20.40
CA TRP A 275 12.12 -2.18 18.97
C TRP A 275 10.72 -1.92 18.38
N THR A 276 9.66 -2.35 19.07
CA THR A 276 8.27 -2.13 18.65
C THR A 276 7.93 -0.63 18.56
N VAL A 277 8.40 0.16 19.52
CA VAL A 277 8.22 1.62 19.51
C VAL A 277 8.96 2.25 18.33
N LEU A 278 10.22 1.85 18.11
CA LEU A 278 11.00 2.36 16.96
C LEU A 278 10.36 2.00 15.62
N LEU A 279 9.84 0.79 15.47
CA LEU A 279 9.12 0.37 14.26
C LEU A 279 7.82 1.16 14.05
N ALA A 280 7.08 1.50 15.12
CA ALA A 280 5.89 2.34 15.01
C ALA A 280 6.23 3.77 14.58
N ILE A 281 7.30 4.35 15.14
CA ILE A 281 7.82 5.67 14.72
C ILE A 281 8.28 5.59 13.26
N LEU A 282 9.06 4.57 12.89
CA LEU A 282 9.61 4.40 11.55
C LEU A 282 8.51 4.23 10.49
N ALA A 283 7.50 3.38 10.75
CA ALA A 283 6.41 3.14 9.79
C ALA A 283 5.69 4.43 9.41
N PHE A 284 5.33 5.27 10.39
CA PHE A 284 4.70 6.56 10.11
C PHE A 284 5.68 7.58 9.51
N SER A 285 6.93 7.60 9.96
CA SER A 285 7.98 8.45 9.38
C SER A 285 8.19 8.18 7.89
N LEU A 286 8.12 6.91 7.48
CA LEU A 286 8.21 6.52 6.07
C LEU A 286 6.96 6.94 5.28
N CYS A 287 5.78 6.97 5.89
CA CYS A 287 4.59 7.56 5.27
C CYS A 287 4.75 9.07 5.04
N LEU A 288 5.33 9.80 6.00
CA LEU A 288 5.65 11.21 5.83
C LEU A 288 6.72 11.43 4.77
N LEU A 289 7.77 10.61 4.76
CA LEU A 289 8.81 10.65 3.73
C LEU A 289 8.22 10.39 2.34
N GLY A 290 7.36 9.38 2.18
CA GLY A 290 6.66 9.12 0.93
C GLY A 290 5.81 10.32 0.49
N THR A 291 5.09 10.95 1.42
CA THR A 291 4.34 12.18 1.16
C THR A 291 5.27 13.30 0.67
N PHE A 292 6.45 13.46 1.28
CA PHE A 292 7.48 14.41 0.83
C PHE A 292 7.97 14.09 -0.57
N LEU A 293 8.37 12.85 -0.84
CA LEU A 293 8.92 12.44 -2.13
C LEU A 293 7.94 12.70 -3.29
N VAL A 294 6.67 12.34 -3.10
CA VAL A 294 5.63 12.52 -4.11
C VAL A 294 5.29 14.00 -4.34
N ARG A 295 5.36 14.86 -3.29
CA ARG A 295 4.89 16.24 -3.32
C ARG A 295 5.96 17.28 -3.61
N SER A 296 7.23 16.95 -3.38
CA SER A 296 8.34 17.88 -3.62
C SER A 296 8.66 18.09 -5.10
N GLY A 297 8.20 17.17 -5.98
CA GLY A 297 8.57 17.18 -7.39
C GLY A 297 10.07 16.98 -7.66
N ILE A 298 10.82 16.53 -6.65
CA ILE A 298 12.29 16.30 -6.77
C ILE A 298 12.55 15.01 -7.56
N LEU A 299 11.61 14.06 -7.55
CA LEU A 299 11.74 12.77 -8.20
C LEU A 299 11.17 12.80 -9.62
N VAL A 300 11.83 12.09 -10.52
CA VAL A 300 11.30 11.77 -11.85
C VAL A 300 10.47 10.49 -11.70
N SER A 301 9.15 10.60 -11.83
CA SER A 301 8.20 9.49 -11.71
C SER A 301 6.94 9.81 -12.52
N VAL A 302 6.28 8.79 -13.06
CA VAL A 302 4.95 8.93 -13.69
C VAL A 302 3.86 9.34 -12.67
N HIS A 303 4.13 9.12 -11.38
CA HIS A 303 3.25 9.49 -10.26
C HIS A 303 3.61 10.85 -9.65
N ALA A 304 4.70 11.49 -10.08
CA ALA A 304 5.15 12.75 -9.51
C ALA A 304 4.26 13.89 -9.98
N PHE A 305 3.90 14.77 -9.05
CA PHE A 305 3.25 16.04 -9.38
C PHE A 305 4.28 17.07 -9.85
N ALA A 306 3.79 18.18 -10.39
CA ALA A 306 4.65 19.28 -10.80
C ALA A 306 5.56 19.74 -9.63
N SER A 307 6.82 20.09 -9.96
CA SER A 307 7.81 20.53 -8.98
C SER A 307 7.36 21.82 -8.28
N ASP A 308 7.29 21.78 -6.94
CA ASP A 308 7.01 22.93 -6.10
C ASP A 308 7.93 22.91 -4.88
N PRO A 309 9.03 23.70 -4.92
CA PRO A 309 10.00 23.73 -3.83
C PRO A 309 9.42 24.18 -2.49
N THR A 310 8.41 25.09 -2.51
CA THR A 310 7.78 25.60 -1.27
C THR A 310 7.03 24.51 -0.54
N ARG A 311 6.26 23.71 -1.27
CA ARG A 311 5.55 22.55 -0.73
C ARG A 311 6.52 21.50 -0.20
N GLY A 312 7.59 21.22 -0.96
CA GLY A 312 8.65 20.29 -0.55
C GLY A 312 9.33 20.72 0.75
N LEU A 313 9.72 21.99 0.85
CA LEU A 313 10.40 22.51 2.05
C LEU A 313 9.52 22.44 3.31
N TYR A 314 8.23 22.77 3.17
CA TYR A 314 7.29 22.66 4.30
C TYR A 314 7.19 21.24 4.82
N ILE A 315 6.95 20.25 3.92
CA ILE A 315 6.81 18.85 4.32
C ILE A 315 8.12 18.33 4.92
N LEU A 316 9.26 18.72 4.36
CA LEU A 316 10.57 18.35 4.91
C LEU A 316 10.78 18.90 6.33
N ALA A 317 10.47 20.19 6.56
CA ALA A 317 10.54 20.79 7.90
C ALA A 317 9.58 20.08 8.88
N TYR A 318 8.37 19.79 8.45
CA TYR A 318 7.39 19.04 9.24
C TYR A 318 7.87 17.63 9.58
N LEU A 319 8.45 16.93 8.61
CA LEU A 319 9.06 15.60 8.79
C LEU A 319 10.19 15.64 9.83
N VAL A 320 11.08 16.64 9.75
CA VAL A 320 12.17 16.83 10.71
C VAL A 320 11.62 17.05 12.13
N VAL A 321 10.57 17.86 12.29
CA VAL A 321 9.93 18.11 13.59
C VAL A 321 9.29 16.83 14.15
N VAL A 322 8.53 16.10 13.34
CA VAL A 322 7.84 14.87 13.79
C VAL A 322 8.84 13.76 14.12
N ILE A 323 9.77 13.48 13.22
CA ILE A 323 10.78 12.43 13.43
C ILE A 323 11.75 12.84 14.52
N GLY A 324 12.33 14.03 14.43
CA GLY A 324 13.29 14.54 15.42
C GLY A 324 12.71 14.58 16.82
N GLY A 325 11.48 15.12 16.97
CA GLY A 325 10.76 15.16 18.24
C GLY A 325 10.47 13.76 18.80
N SER A 326 10.06 12.83 17.94
CA SER A 326 9.78 11.44 18.35
C SER A 326 11.05 10.71 18.79
N LEU A 327 12.15 10.84 18.04
CA LEU A 327 13.43 10.23 18.38
C LEU A 327 14.06 10.88 19.62
N ALA A 328 13.93 12.19 19.80
CA ALA A 328 14.35 12.88 21.01
C ALA A 328 13.57 12.38 22.25
N LEU A 329 12.24 12.25 22.13
CA LEU A 329 11.42 11.66 23.20
C LEU A 329 11.82 10.21 23.47
N TYR A 330 12.07 9.42 22.42
CA TYR A 330 12.54 8.05 22.58
C TYR A 330 13.89 7.99 23.27
N ALA A 331 14.86 8.83 22.89
CA ALA A 331 16.17 8.89 23.54
C ALA A 331 16.07 9.29 25.02
N TYR A 332 15.21 10.27 25.35
CA TYR A 332 14.99 10.72 26.72
C TYR A 332 14.32 9.66 27.61
N LYS A 333 13.33 8.92 27.06
CA LYS A 333 12.53 7.92 27.79
C LYS A 333 13.02 6.48 27.61
N GLY A 334 13.91 6.22 26.65
CA GLY A 334 14.33 4.89 26.24
C GLY A 334 14.96 4.06 27.34
N SER A 335 15.70 4.69 28.27
CA SER A 335 16.32 4.02 29.44
C SER A 335 15.27 3.41 30.40
N GLN A 336 14.03 3.90 30.36
CA GLN A 336 12.93 3.41 31.20
C GLN A 336 12.23 2.19 30.56
N ILE A 337 12.53 1.88 29.29
CA ILE A 337 11.92 0.77 28.56
C ILE A 337 12.63 -0.54 28.97
N ARG A 338 12.03 -1.26 29.90
CA ARG A 338 12.54 -2.57 30.31
C ARG A 338 11.83 -3.68 29.55
N SER A 339 12.57 -4.40 28.70
CA SER A 339 12.11 -5.64 28.04
C SER A 339 12.48 -6.85 28.90
N ARG A 340 11.60 -7.86 28.96
CA ARG A 340 11.94 -9.17 29.52
C ARG A 340 12.58 -10.00 28.41
N ASP A 341 13.84 -10.32 28.56
CA ASP A 341 14.55 -11.17 27.59
C ASP A 341 14.87 -12.52 28.24
N ASN A 342 13.97 -13.48 28.04
CA ASN A 342 14.08 -14.85 28.55
C ASN A 342 13.94 -15.86 27.39
N ALA A 343 14.19 -15.45 26.15
CA ALA A 343 14.09 -16.32 24.98
C ALA A 343 15.43 -17.03 24.73
N GLU A 344 15.38 -18.34 24.52
CA GLU A 344 16.54 -19.10 24.05
C GLU A 344 16.80 -18.84 22.57
N ARG A 345 18.03 -19.13 22.11
CA ARG A 345 18.44 -18.93 20.71
C ARG A 345 17.52 -19.63 19.71
N TYR A 346 17.02 -20.83 20.03
CA TYR A 346 16.04 -21.53 19.22
C TYR A 346 14.64 -21.39 19.85
N SER A 347 13.96 -20.34 19.45
CA SER A 347 12.63 -19.98 19.93
C SER A 347 11.86 -19.20 18.83
N ARG A 348 10.54 -19.14 18.97
CA ARG A 348 9.72 -18.32 18.04
C ARG A 348 10.09 -16.85 18.11
N GLU A 349 10.47 -16.34 19.26
CA GLU A 349 10.97 -14.97 19.45
C GLU A 349 12.20 -14.70 18.56
N SER A 350 13.17 -15.62 18.58
CA SER A 350 14.39 -15.49 17.76
C SER A 350 14.10 -15.58 16.26
N MET A 351 13.15 -16.45 15.85
CA MET A 351 12.71 -16.52 14.45
C MET A 351 12.04 -15.22 14.02
N LEU A 352 11.21 -14.61 14.87
CA LEU A 352 10.56 -13.33 14.60
C LEU A 352 11.55 -12.16 14.62
N LEU A 353 12.60 -12.21 15.45
CA LEU A 353 13.68 -11.22 15.42
C LEU A 353 14.44 -11.28 14.10
N LEU A 354 14.84 -12.48 13.67
CA LEU A 354 15.55 -12.67 12.40
C LEU A 354 14.68 -12.25 11.20
N ASN A 355 13.39 -12.60 11.23
CA ASN A 355 12.41 -12.12 10.25
C ASN A 355 12.36 -10.58 10.19
N ASN A 356 12.32 -9.91 11.35
CA ASN A 356 12.34 -8.44 11.38
C ASN A 356 13.66 -7.87 10.84
N ILE A 357 14.80 -8.50 11.13
CA ILE A 357 16.10 -8.09 10.59
C ILE A 357 16.07 -8.17 9.05
N LEU A 358 15.58 -9.27 8.47
CA LEU A 358 15.49 -9.40 7.01
C LEU A 358 14.54 -8.39 6.38
N LEU A 359 13.37 -8.13 7.00
CA LEU A 359 12.44 -7.09 6.54
C LEU A 359 13.07 -5.69 6.60
N MET A 360 13.82 -5.39 7.66
CA MET A 360 14.51 -4.12 7.79
C MET A 360 15.69 -4.01 6.82
N THR A 361 16.39 -5.10 6.52
CA THR A 361 17.42 -5.13 5.48
C THR A 361 16.82 -4.85 4.10
N ALA A 362 15.68 -5.49 3.77
CA ALA A 362 14.95 -5.21 2.53
C ALA A 362 14.51 -3.73 2.47
N LEU A 363 13.98 -3.20 3.57
CA LEU A 363 13.63 -1.77 3.66
C LEU A 363 14.84 -0.87 3.43
N CYS A 364 15.99 -1.16 4.04
CA CYS A 364 17.22 -0.38 3.84
C CYS A 364 17.68 -0.41 2.38
N VAL A 365 17.58 -1.56 1.70
CA VAL A 365 17.91 -1.66 0.27
C VAL A 365 16.98 -0.77 -0.56
N VAL A 366 15.66 -0.82 -0.32
CA VAL A 366 14.71 0.03 -1.04
C VAL A 366 14.94 1.51 -0.74
N PHE A 367 15.15 1.86 0.53
CA PHE A 367 15.39 3.23 0.98
C PHE A 367 16.64 3.82 0.33
N LEU A 368 17.78 3.11 0.43
CA LEU A 368 19.05 3.57 -0.13
C LEU A 368 19.00 3.61 -1.67
N GLY A 369 18.46 2.56 -2.30
CA GLY A 369 18.35 2.50 -3.76
C GLY A 369 17.45 3.62 -4.33
N THR A 370 16.42 4.03 -3.58
CA THR A 370 15.51 5.12 -3.99
C THR A 370 16.10 6.50 -3.75
N LEU A 371 16.78 6.73 -2.61
CA LEU A 371 17.25 8.06 -2.25
C LEU A 371 18.67 8.37 -2.75
N LEU A 372 19.51 7.36 -2.95
CA LEU A 372 20.91 7.56 -3.37
C LEU A 372 21.02 8.35 -4.69
N PRO A 373 20.24 8.06 -5.76
CA PRO A 373 20.26 8.88 -6.97
C PRO A 373 19.92 10.35 -6.72
N LEU A 374 18.94 10.60 -5.84
CA LEU A 374 18.55 11.95 -5.46
C LEU A 374 19.68 12.69 -4.74
N VAL A 375 20.24 12.08 -3.69
CA VAL A 375 21.34 12.66 -2.90
C VAL A 375 22.56 12.92 -3.79
N HIS A 376 22.92 11.97 -4.65
CA HIS A 376 24.05 12.08 -5.58
C HIS A 376 23.92 13.29 -6.51
N LYS A 377 22.71 13.47 -7.08
CA LYS A 377 22.38 14.62 -7.94
C LYS A 377 22.43 15.94 -7.15
N GLN A 378 21.89 16.00 -5.93
CA GLN A 378 21.85 17.22 -5.11
C GLN A 378 23.25 17.65 -4.63
N LEU A 379 24.16 16.69 -4.43
CA LEU A 379 25.56 16.98 -4.09
C LEU A 379 26.43 17.37 -5.30
N GLY A 380 25.86 17.48 -6.50
CA GLY A 380 26.58 17.82 -7.71
C GLY A 380 27.53 16.73 -8.23
N LEU A 381 27.36 15.48 -7.77
CA LEU A 381 28.22 14.36 -8.17
C LEU A 381 27.79 13.71 -9.51
N GLY A 382 26.80 14.30 -10.20
CA GLY A 382 26.22 13.80 -11.44
C GLY A 382 24.94 13.01 -11.23
N SER A 383 24.39 12.43 -12.30
CA SER A 383 23.19 11.60 -12.23
C SER A 383 23.55 10.12 -12.29
N ILE A 384 23.03 9.34 -11.34
CA ILE A 384 23.08 7.88 -11.34
C ILE A 384 21.65 7.33 -11.43
N SER A 385 21.50 6.15 -11.99
CA SER A 385 20.21 5.45 -12.04
C SER A 385 20.33 4.09 -11.37
N ILE A 386 19.41 3.80 -10.45
CA ILE A 386 19.27 2.51 -9.79
C ILE A 386 17.88 1.98 -10.18
N GLY A 387 17.85 0.94 -11.01
CA GLY A 387 16.63 0.41 -11.59
C GLY A 387 16.31 -1.02 -11.13
N ALA A 388 15.29 -1.61 -11.77
CA ALA A 388 14.76 -2.93 -11.47
C ALA A 388 15.82 -4.04 -11.30
N PRO A 389 16.87 -4.16 -12.13
CA PRO A 389 17.85 -5.24 -11.97
C PRO A 389 18.55 -5.25 -10.61
N PHE A 390 18.81 -4.07 -10.04
CA PHE A 390 19.43 -3.97 -8.70
C PHE A 390 18.44 -4.47 -7.61
N PHE A 391 17.22 -3.95 -7.62
CA PHE A 391 16.23 -4.30 -6.62
C PHE A 391 15.83 -5.78 -6.71
N ASP A 392 15.61 -6.31 -7.91
CA ASP A 392 15.26 -7.70 -8.14
C ASP A 392 16.31 -8.67 -7.60
N GLN A 393 17.60 -8.39 -7.85
CA GLN A 393 18.69 -9.20 -7.32
C GLN A 393 18.79 -9.14 -5.80
N MET A 394 18.72 -7.94 -5.21
CA MET A 394 18.78 -7.76 -3.77
C MET A 394 17.60 -8.44 -3.07
N PHE A 395 16.39 -8.31 -3.63
CA PHE A 395 15.21 -8.98 -3.08
C PHE A 395 15.30 -10.50 -3.19
N LEU A 396 15.79 -11.04 -4.29
CA LEU A 396 15.98 -12.49 -4.42
C LEU A 396 16.91 -13.05 -3.33
N ILE A 397 18.02 -12.36 -3.04
CA ILE A 397 18.97 -12.75 -2.00
C ILE A 397 18.33 -12.69 -0.59
N ILE A 398 17.59 -11.62 -0.29
CA ILE A 398 17.00 -11.40 1.03
C ILE A 398 15.76 -12.28 1.25
N MET A 399 14.91 -12.43 0.22
CA MET A 399 13.66 -13.16 0.34
C MET A 399 13.84 -14.66 0.35
N THR A 400 14.94 -15.20 -0.14
CA THR A 400 15.24 -16.64 -0.06
C THR A 400 15.35 -17.13 1.40
N PRO A 401 16.22 -16.59 2.27
CA PRO A 401 16.22 -16.96 3.69
C PRO A 401 14.94 -16.53 4.43
N PHE A 402 14.30 -15.42 4.01
CA PHE A 402 13.03 -14.99 4.57
C PHE A 402 11.92 -16.05 4.36
N ALA A 403 11.83 -16.65 3.18
CA ALA A 403 10.85 -17.69 2.89
C ALA A 403 11.03 -18.95 3.76
N LEU A 404 12.28 -19.32 4.06
CA LEU A 404 12.57 -20.41 5.00
C LEU A 404 12.07 -20.08 6.41
N LEU A 405 12.31 -18.86 6.88
CA LEU A 405 11.82 -18.39 8.19
C LEU A 405 10.30 -18.31 8.24
N LEU A 406 9.67 -17.86 7.15
CA LEU A 406 8.21 -17.77 7.02
C LEU A 406 7.56 -19.16 7.16
N GLY A 407 8.18 -20.19 6.58
CA GLY A 407 7.71 -21.57 6.69
C GLY A 407 7.99 -22.18 8.07
N ILE A 408 9.22 -22.06 8.59
CA ILE A 408 9.67 -22.73 9.82
C ILE A 408 9.15 -22.02 11.08
N GLY A 409 9.12 -20.68 11.09
CA GLY A 409 8.80 -19.88 12.28
C GLY A 409 7.48 -20.24 12.98
N PRO A 410 6.36 -20.46 12.27
CA PRO A 410 5.10 -20.90 12.88
C PRO A 410 5.16 -22.24 13.60
N LEU A 411 6.08 -23.13 13.24
CA LEU A 411 6.25 -24.44 13.86
C LEU A 411 6.98 -24.36 15.20
N VAL A 412 7.87 -23.40 15.37
CA VAL A 412 8.71 -23.26 16.56
C VAL A 412 7.89 -22.74 17.75
N LYS A 413 8.12 -23.29 18.95
CA LYS A 413 7.46 -22.89 20.20
C LYS A 413 8.01 -21.57 20.77
N TRP A 414 7.22 -20.93 21.60
CA TRP A 414 7.63 -19.74 22.35
C TRP A 414 8.64 -20.08 23.45
N ARG A 415 9.57 -19.18 23.76
CA ARG A 415 10.64 -19.23 24.76
C ARG A 415 11.73 -20.23 24.44
N ARG A 416 11.39 -21.48 24.22
CA ARG A 416 12.32 -22.59 24.03
C ARG A 416 11.72 -23.65 23.15
N ASP A 417 12.48 -24.14 22.19
CA ASP A 417 12.17 -25.33 21.41
C ASP A 417 13.48 -26.07 21.05
N GLN A 418 13.34 -27.28 20.51
CA GLN A 418 14.44 -28.06 19.98
C GLN A 418 14.23 -28.31 18.50
N PHE A 419 15.25 -28.07 17.70
CA PHE A 419 15.18 -28.33 16.25
C PHE A 419 14.77 -29.77 15.94
N SER A 420 15.16 -30.72 16.79
CA SER A 420 14.77 -32.14 16.66
C SER A 420 13.26 -32.35 16.54
N ALA A 421 12.44 -31.49 17.21
CA ALA A 421 10.98 -31.61 17.18
C ALA A 421 10.36 -31.29 15.80
N VAL A 422 11.02 -30.45 15.01
CA VAL A 422 10.55 -30.04 13.67
C VAL A 422 11.46 -30.52 12.54
N ARG A 423 12.53 -31.26 12.86
CA ARG A 423 13.55 -31.69 11.91
C ARG A 423 12.96 -32.50 10.76
N THR A 424 12.17 -33.53 11.06
CA THR A 424 11.64 -34.44 10.04
C THR A 424 10.77 -33.72 9.00
N PRO A 425 9.72 -32.97 9.39
CA PRO A 425 8.91 -32.24 8.41
C PRO A 425 9.73 -31.19 7.64
N VAL A 426 10.67 -30.52 8.26
CA VAL A 426 11.53 -29.54 7.59
C VAL A 426 12.41 -30.25 6.54
N VAL A 427 13.09 -31.34 6.90
CA VAL A 427 13.95 -32.09 5.95
C VAL A 427 13.15 -32.63 4.76
N ILE A 428 11.98 -33.23 5.02
CA ILE A 428 11.09 -33.71 3.94
C ILE A 428 10.66 -32.54 3.05
N SER A 429 10.23 -31.42 3.65
CA SER A 429 9.80 -30.25 2.87
C SER A 429 10.95 -29.65 2.07
N VAL A 430 12.18 -29.62 2.58
CA VAL A 430 13.36 -29.16 1.85
C VAL A 430 13.68 -30.09 0.69
N PHE A 431 13.57 -31.40 0.87
CA PHE A 431 13.76 -32.35 -0.21
C PHE A 431 12.73 -32.17 -1.33
N VAL A 432 11.44 -32.06 -0.97
CA VAL A 432 10.36 -31.78 -1.94
C VAL A 432 10.55 -30.42 -2.61
N MET A 433 10.95 -29.40 -1.84
CA MET A 433 11.24 -28.05 -2.34
C MET A 433 12.32 -28.07 -3.43
N VAL A 434 13.41 -28.81 -3.22
CA VAL A 434 14.49 -28.90 -4.21
C VAL A 434 14.01 -29.57 -5.50
N ILE A 435 13.31 -30.69 -5.39
CA ILE A 435 12.77 -31.39 -6.57
C ILE A 435 11.77 -30.50 -7.32
N ALA A 436 10.79 -29.94 -6.60
CA ALA A 436 9.76 -29.10 -7.20
C ALA A 436 10.33 -27.79 -7.76
N GLY A 437 11.39 -27.25 -7.15
CA GLY A 437 12.07 -26.05 -7.61
C GLY A 437 12.59 -26.17 -9.05
N PHE A 438 13.10 -27.33 -9.42
CA PHE A 438 13.54 -27.60 -10.80
C PHE A 438 12.40 -28.13 -11.68
N ALA A 439 11.55 -29.00 -11.14
CA ALA A 439 10.50 -29.66 -11.91
C ALA A 439 9.42 -28.68 -12.39
N LEU A 440 8.96 -27.77 -11.52
CA LEU A 440 7.85 -26.86 -11.85
C LEU A 440 8.17 -25.92 -13.02
N PRO A 441 9.30 -25.18 -13.06
CA PRO A 441 9.65 -24.37 -14.22
C PRO A 441 9.80 -25.19 -15.50
N TYR A 442 10.43 -26.36 -15.41
CA TYR A 442 10.64 -27.25 -16.58
C TYR A 442 9.30 -27.72 -17.15
N PHE A 443 8.43 -28.34 -16.35
CA PHE A 443 7.17 -28.87 -16.84
C PHE A 443 6.12 -27.85 -17.25
N LEU A 444 6.18 -26.63 -16.68
CA LEU A 444 5.19 -25.60 -16.98
C LEU A 444 5.62 -24.65 -18.10
N GLN A 445 6.93 -24.48 -18.34
CA GLN A 445 7.47 -23.47 -19.26
C GLN A 445 8.62 -23.99 -20.15
N ASP A 446 8.95 -25.26 -20.10
CA ASP A 446 10.06 -25.91 -20.87
C ASP A 446 11.41 -25.18 -20.72
N LYS A 447 11.60 -24.41 -19.66
CA LYS A 447 12.79 -23.58 -19.41
C LYS A 447 13.06 -23.44 -17.93
N ILE A 448 14.35 -23.40 -17.56
CA ILE A 448 14.81 -23.24 -16.18
C ILE A 448 15.68 -21.98 -16.10
N THR A 449 15.40 -21.13 -15.10
CA THR A 449 16.24 -19.99 -14.72
C THR A 449 16.50 -20.03 -13.21
N VAL A 450 17.59 -19.41 -12.75
CA VAL A 450 17.94 -19.38 -11.31
C VAL A 450 16.80 -18.78 -10.48
N SER A 451 16.25 -17.67 -10.93
CA SER A 451 15.16 -16.96 -10.23
C SER A 451 13.85 -17.75 -10.24
N SER A 452 13.52 -18.47 -11.32
CA SER A 452 12.32 -19.33 -11.36
C SER A 452 12.45 -20.53 -10.42
N VAL A 453 13.65 -21.13 -10.32
CA VAL A 453 13.94 -22.22 -9.38
C VAL A 453 13.80 -21.72 -7.94
N LEU A 454 14.48 -20.63 -7.59
CA LEU A 454 14.41 -20.06 -6.24
C LEU A 454 12.99 -19.62 -5.87
N GLY A 455 12.25 -18.98 -6.78
CA GLY A 455 10.86 -18.59 -6.56
C GLY A 455 9.94 -19.80 -6.35
N SER A 456 10.12 -20.87 -7.15
CA SER A 456 9.39 -22.13 -6.95
C SER A 456 9.74 -22.79 -5.62
N MET A 457 11.01 -22.81 -5.24
CA MET A 457 11.47 -23.31 -3.94
C MET A 457 10.82 -22.54 -2.78
N MET A 458 10.84 -21.20 -2.84
CA MET A 458 10.21 -20.33 -1.81
C MET A 458 8.71 -20.63 -1.68
N THR A 459 8.01 -20.70 -2.79
CA THR A 459 6.56 -21.00 -2.82
C THR A 459 6.26 -22.36 -2.19
N VAL A 460 7.00 -23.39 -2.58
CA VAL A 460 6.78 -24.77 -2.13
C VAL A 460 7.08 -24.91 -0.64
N ILE A 461 8.19 -24.37 -0.14
CA ILE A 461 8.55 -24.51 1.27
C ILE A 461 7.53 -23.80 2.19
N ILE A 462 7.10 -22.57 1.84
CA ILE A 462 6.09 -21.84 2.61
C ILE A 462 4.78 -22.64 2.64
N THR A 463 4.33 -23.14 1.48
CA THR A 463 3.06 -23.86 1.35
C THR A 463 3.08 -25.18 2.13
N LEU A 464 4.12 -26.02 1.96
CA LEU A 464 4.21 -27.31 2.63
C LEU A 464 4.26 -27.17 4.14
N LEU A 465 5.07 -26.25 4.66
CA LEU A 465 5.20 -26.07 6.11
C LEU A 465 3.95 -25.41 6.71
N ALA A 466 3.25 -24.53 5.98
CA ALA A 466 1.95 -24.01 6.41
C ALA A 466 0.87 -25.10 6.47
N LEU A 467 0.81 -25.99 5.49
CA LEU A 467 -0.12 -27.12 5.50
C LEU A 467 0.22 -28.13 6.60
N TYR A 468 1.50 -28.41 6.82
CA TYR A 468 1.96 -29.26 7.94
C TYR A 468 1.57 -28.67 9.29
N GLU A 469 1.78 -27.37 9.48
CA GLU A 469 1.41 -26.65 10.72
C GLU A 469 -0.11 -26.71 10.97
N LEU A 470 -0.91 -26.56 9.91
CA LEU A 470 -2.36 -26.73 9.96
C LEU A 470 -2.74 -28.15 10.39
N GLN A 471 -2.17 -29.16 9.75
CA GLN A 471 -2.43 -30.56 10.07
C GLN A 471 -2.06 -30.86 11.53
N GLN A 472 -0.86 -30.47 11.98
CA GLN A 472 -0.39 -30.69 13.33
C GLN A 472 -1.35 -30.08 14.40
N ARG A 473 -1.80 -28.85 14.17
CA ARG A 473 -2.72 -28.19 15.12
C ARG A 473 -4.13 -28.74 15.09
N ALA A 474 -4.61 -29.11 13.92
CA ALA A 474 -5.95 -29.66 13.78
C ALA A 474 -6.06 -31.06 14.41
N THR A 475 -5.07 -31.94 14.20
CA THR A 475 -5.10 -33.32 14.70
C THR A 475 -4.78 -33.46 16.18
N HIS A 476 -4.15 -32.44 16.79
CA HIS A 476 -3.73 -32.51 18.22
C HIS A 476 -4.89 -32.58 19.22
N ARG A 477 -6.12 -32.30 18.81
CA ARG A 477 -7.28 -32.20 19.73
C ARG A 477 -8.38 -33.22 19.51
N GLU A 478 -8.59 -33.69 18.29
CA GLU A 478 -9.64 -34.65 17.88
C GLU A 478 -9.45 -35.02 16.39
N SER A 479 -10.54 -35.35 15.66
CA SER A 479 -10.45 -35.50 14.22
C SER A 479 -10.05 -34.18 13.52
N PHE A 480 -9.37 -34.29 12.39
CA PHE A 480 -8.88 -33.14 11.60
C PHE A 480 -9.93 -32.06 11.35
N PHE A 481 -11.12 -32.45 10.90
CA PHE A 481 -12.20 -31.51 10.58
C PHE A 481 -12.74 -30.76 11.80
N VAL A 482 -12.83 -31.43 12.94
CA VAL A 482 -13.24 -30.80 14.21
C VAL A 482 -12.15 -29.83 14.69
N GLY A 483 -10.89 -30.24 14.60
CA GLY A 483 -9.75 -29.40 14.96
C GLY A 483 -9.67 -28.12 14.11
N VAL A 484 -9.84 -28.23 12.79
CA VAL A 484 -9.86 -27.11 11.84
C VAL A 484 -10.92 -26.06 12.23
N ARG A 485 -12.15 -26.48 12.59
CA ARG A 485 -13.22 -25.57 13.01
C ARG A 485 -12.96 -24.86 14.34
N LYS A 486 -12.10 -25.44 15.21
CA LYS A 486 -11.74 -24.88 16.51
C LYS A 486 -10.56 -23.91 16.46
N LEU A 487 -9.89 -23.75 15.30
CA LEU A 487 -8.79 -22.81 15.15
C LEU A 487 -9.23 -21.35 15.28
N SER A 488 -8.40 -20.52 15.90
CA SER A 488 -8.71 -19.09 16.09
C SER A 488 -8.68 -18.33 14.75
N ARG A 489 -9.41 -17.21 14.68
CA ARG A 489 -9.36 -16.31 13.50
C ARG A 489 -7.96 -15.81 13.22
N SER A 490 -7.19 -15.51 14.27
CA SER A 490 -5.79 -15.07 14.15
C SER A 490 -4.88 -16.13 13.55
N HIS A 491 -5.18 -17.43 13.78
CA HIS A 491 -4.42 -18.52 13.18
C HIS A 491 -4.71 -18.61 11.67
N TRP A 492 -5.99 -18.61 11.30
CA TRP A 492 -6.40 -18.57 9.89
C TRP A 492 -5.88 -17.34 9.17
N GLY A 493 -5.92 -16.17 9.83
CA GLY A 493 -5.40 -14.95 9.27
C GLY A 493 -3.89 -15.00 9.00
N MET A 494 -3.10 -15.53 9.93
CA MET A 494 -1.67 -15.75 9.74
C MET A 494 -1.42 -16.70 8.56
N MET A 495 -2.12 -17.82 8.52
CA MET A 495 -1.95 -18.83 7.48
C MET A 495 -2.28 -18.29 6.08
N LEU A 496 -3.42 -17.58 5.95
CA LEU A 496 -3.80 -16.97 4.68
C LEU A 496 -2.80 -15.89 4.23
N ALA A 497 -2.31 -15.07 5.16
CA ALA A 497 -1.30 -14.06 4.83
C ALA A 497 0.01 -14.70 4.33
N HIS A 498 0.48 -15.76 4.98
CA HIS A 498 1.69 -16.47 4.55
C HIS A 498 1.51 -17.19 3.21
N LEU A 499 0.36 -17.83 2.98
CA LEU A 499 0.02 -18.41 1.67
C LEU A 499 -0.11 -17.32 0.59
N GLY A 500 -0.62 -16.15 0.95
CA GLY A 500 -0.65 -14.99 0.06
C GLY A 500 0.75 -14.57 -0.41
N VAL A 501 1.74 -14.56 0.51
CA VAL A 501 3.14 -14.31 0.12
C VAL A 501 3.65 -15.39 -0.85
N ALA A 502 3.37 -16.68 -0.58
CA ALA A 502 3.76 -17.77 -1.49
C ALA A 502 3.16 -17.60 -2.89
N MET A 503 1.88 -17.22 -2.97
CA MET A 503 1.19 -16.95 -4.24
C MET A 503 1.81 -15.77 -4.99
N THR A 504 2.12 -14.67 -4.29
CA THR A 504 2.78 -13.50 -4.88
C THR A 504 4.16 -13.87 -5.43
N VAL A 505 4.97 -14.60 -4.65
CA VAL A 505 6.30 -15.08 -5.09
C VAL A 505 6.19 -15.96 -6.32
N TRP A 506 5.21 -16.85 -6.38
CA TRP A 506 4.91 -17.68 -7.55
C TRP A 506 4.64 -16.82 -8.79
N GLY A 507 3.70 -15.88 -8.67
CA GLY A 507 3.33 -14.98 -9.77
C GLY A 507 4.52 -14.18 -10.29
N ILE A 508 5.34 -13.61 -9.39
CA ILE A 508 6.54 -12.85 -9.73
C ILE A 508 7.55 -13.74 -10.45
N ALA A 509 7.87 -14.90 -9.86
CA ALA A 509 8.89 -15.80 -10.40
C ALA A 509 8.56 -16.28 -11.82
N PHE A 510 7.29 -16.61 -12.08
CA PHE A 510 6.89 -17.08 -13.40
C PHE A 510 6.68 -15.92 -14.39
N SER A 511 6.02 -14.87 -13.98
CA SER A 511 5.77 -13.72 -14.85
C SER A 511 7.07 -13.06 -15.31
N GLN A 512 8.03 -12.80 -14.41
CA GLN A 512 9.29 -12.13 -14.81
C GLN A 512 10.20 -13.01 -15.69
N ASN A 513 10.23 -14.33 -15.46
CA ASN A 513 11.16 -15.18 -16.16
C ASN A 513 10.64 -15.72 -17.50
N PHE A 514 9.33 -15.79 -17.68
CA PHE A 514 8.72 -16.48 -18.82
C PHE A 514 7.72 -15.63 -19.60
N SER A 515 7.63 -14.33 -19.31
CA SER A 515 6.89 -13.40 -20.17
C SER A 515 7.57 -13.30 -21.53
N VAL A 516 6.73 -13.24 -22.57
CA VAL A 516 7.19 -12.99 -23.93
C VAL A 516 6.54 -11.69 -24.40
N GLU A 517 7.35 -10.78 -24.89
CA GLU A 517 6.95 -9.52 -25.52
C GLU A 517 7.34 -9.54 -26.99
N ARG A 518 6.46 -9.03 -27.83
CA ARG A 518 6.71 -8.89 -29.26
C ARG A 518 6.09 -7.61 -29.81
N ASP A 519 6.94 -6.67 -30.21
CA ASP A 519 6.53 -5.49 -30.95
C ASP A 519 6.48 -5.82 -32.44
N VAL A 520 5.32 -5.62 -33.07
CA VAL A 520 5.09 -5.99 -34.44
C VAL A 520 4.37 -4.90 -35.20
N ARG A 521 4.73 -4.72 -36.49
CA ARG A 521 3.92 -4.01 -37.45
C ARG A 521 3.00 -5.03 -38.12
N MET A 522 1.70 -4.81 -38.08
CA MET A 522 0.71 -5.72 -38.67
C MET A 522 -0.23 -4.97 -39.61
N LYS A 523 -0.47 -5.56 -40.79
CA LYS A 523 -1.56 -5.16 -41.70
C LYS A 523 -2.84 -5.88 -41.30
N VAL A 524 -3.97 -5.29 -41.69
CA VAL A 524 -5.28 -5.94 -41.52
C VAL A 524 -5.27 -7.32 -42.21
N GLY A 525 -5.65 -8.35 -41.47
CA GLY A 525 -5.65 -9.75 -41.91
C GLY A 525 -4.36 -10.52 -41.58
N GLU A 526 -3.25 -9.85 -41.24
CA GLU A 526 -2.01 -10.51 -40.84
C GLU A 526 -2.10 -11.13 -39.43
N SER A 527 -1.26 -12.13 -39.21
CA SER A 527 -1.14 -12.83 -37.92
C SER A 527 0.29 -12.80 -37.41
N ALA A 528 0.43 -12.76 -36.07
CA ALA A 528 1.69 -12.88 -35.37
C ALA A 528 1.60 -13.96 -34.28
N GLN A 529 2.61 -14.83 -34.18
CA GLN A 529 2.60 -15.96 -33.26
C GLN A 529 3.46 -15.68 -32.02
N ILE A 530 2.93 -16.03 -30.85
CA ILE A 530 3.67 -16.10 -29.59
C ILE A 530 3.42 -17.48 -28.95
N GLY A 531 4.45 -18.33 -28.96
CA GLY A 531 4.34 -19.71 -28.49
C GLY A 531 3.26 -20.48 -29.25
N ARG A 532 2.22 -20.92 -28.55
CA ARG A 532 1.07 -21.67 -29.12
C ARG A 532 -0.11 -20.76 -29.53
N TYR A 533 0.03 -19.44 -29.37
CA TYR A 533 -1.04 -18.46 -29.64
C TYR A 533 -0.75 -17.72 -30.93
N ASP A 534 -1.75 -17.61 -31.78
CA ASP A 534 -1.73 -16.85 -33.00
C ASP A 534 -2.66 -15.64 -32.88
N PHE A 535 -2.11 -14.44 -33.07
CA PHE A 535 -2.80 -13.17 -32.93
C PHE A 535 -3.08 -12.61 -34.32
N LYS A 536 -4.33 -12.65 -34.76
CA LYS A 536 -4.77 -12.15 -36.06
C LYS A 536 -5.34 -10.75 -35.90
N PHE A 537 -4.78 -9.79 -36.60
CA PHE A 537 -5.27 -8.41 -36.62
C PHE A 537 -6.45 -8.30 -37.60
N ALA A 538 -7.68 -8.13 -37.09
CA ALA A 538 -8.88 -8.06 -37.91
C ALA A 538 -9.14 -6.66 -38.49
N GLY A 539 -8.67 -5.60 -37.84
CA GLY A 539 -8.80 -4.22 -38.26
C GLY A 539 -9.02 -3.23 -37.14
N VAL A 540 -9.18 -1.97 -37.48
CA VAL A 540 -9.48 -0.89 -36.53
C VAL A 540 -10.78 -0.22 -36.95
N THR A 541 -11.67 -0.01 -36.00
CA THR A 541 -12.91 0.77 -36.17
C THR A 541 -12.82 2.07 -35.38
N ASP A 542 -13.47 3.12 -35.86
CA ASP A 542 -13.53 4.39 -35.13
C ASP A 542 -14.36 4.24 -33.86
N GLU A 543 -13.84 4.78 -32.77
CA GLU A 543 -14.47 4.80 -31.44
C GLU A 543 -14.50 6.25 -30.92
N ASN A 544 -15.67 6.74 -30.55
CA ASN A 544 -15.82 8.08 -29.99
C ASN A 544 -16.39 8.02 -28.58
N GLY A 545 -15.66 8.55 -27.62
CA GLY A 545 -16.11 8.70 -26.25
C GLY A 545 -16.63 10.11 -25.94
N PRO A 546 -16.99 10.38 -24.69
CA PRO A 546 -17.56 11.67 -24.29
C PRO A 546 -16.58 12.84 -24.44
N ASN A 547 -15.27 12.61 -24.30
CA ASN A 547 -14.20 13.62 -24.38
C ASN A 547 -12.99 13.16 -25.19
N TYR A 548 -13.08 12.03 -25.89
CA TYR A 548 -12.03 11.52 -26.76
C TYR A 548 -12.59 11.00 -28.08
N ILE A 549 -11.73 10.95 -29.08
CA ILE A 549 -11.92 10.24 -30.34
C ILE A 549 -10.81 9.21 -30.47
N GLY A 550 -11.01 8.12 -31.18
CA GLY A 550 -9.96 7.12 -31.31
C GLY A 550 -10.27 5.95 -32.21
N GLY A 551 -9.41 4.96 -32.15
CA GLY A 551 -9.56 3.71 -32.90
C GLY A 551 -9.57 2.51 -31.94
N LYS A 552 -10.43 1.54 -32.26
CA LYS A 552 -10.60 0.28 -31.56
C LYS A 552 -10.17 -0.87 -32.46
N ALA A 553 -9.04 -1.48 -32.13
CA ALA A 553 -8.47 -2.60 -32.86
C ALA A 553 -9.09 -3.90 -32.38
N GLN A 554 -9.54 -4.73 -33.31
CA GLN A 554 -9.93 -6.11 -33.03
C GLN A 554 -8.79 -7.07 -33.34
N ILE A 555 -8.43 -7.89 -32.37
CA ILE A 555 -7.41 -8.93 -32.46
C ILE A 555 -8.03 -10.26 -32.05
N ASP A 556 -8.14 -11.18 -33.03
CA ASP A 556 -8.66 -12.53 -32.80
C ASP A 556 -7.50 -13.46 -32.45
N ILE A 557 -7.60 -14.13 -31.31
CA ILE A 557 -6.56 -15.02 -30.81
C ILE A 557 -7.02 -16.45 -30.91
N SER A 558 -6.17 -17.31 -31.51
CA SER A 558 -6.36 -18.74 -31.54
C SER A 558 -5.20 -19.44 -30.82
N LYS A 559 -5.47 -20.63 -30.28
CA LYS A 559 -4.50 -21.52 -29.67
C LYS A 559 -4.50 -22.85 -30.43
N ASP A 560 -3.35 -23.23 -30.99
CA ASP A 560 -3.23 -24.43 -31.79
C ASP A 560 -4.33 -24.55 -32.88
N GLY A 561 -4.69 -23.41 -33.51
CA GLY A 561 -5.73 -23.33 -34.53
C GLY A 561 -7.19 -23.25 -34.04
N GLN A 562 -7.43 -23.33 -32.72
CA GLN A 562 -8.77 -23.21 -32.14
C GLN A 562 -8.98 -21.79 -31.59
N PRO A 563 -10.16 -21.17 -31.81
CA PRO A 563 -10.47 -19.85 -31.26
C PRO A 563 -10.35 -19.84 -29.73
N GLU A 564 -9.66 -18.84 -29.17
CA GLU A 564 -9.43 -18.66 -27.72
C GLU A 564 -10.10 -17.39 -27.20
N ALA A 565 -9.89 -16.23 -27.85
CA ALA A 565 -10.44 -14.96 -27.44
C ALA A 565 -10.43 -13.95 -28.59
N SER A 566 -11.31 -12.94 -28.52
CA SER A 566 -11.23 -11.72 -29.32
C SER A 566 -10.98 -10.53 -28.38
N LEU A 567 -9.93 -9.75 -28.64
CA LEU A 567 -9.52 -8.62 -27.85
C LEU A 567 -9.76 -7.32 -28.61
N PHE A 568 -10.08 -6.27 -27.84
CA PHE A 568 -10.39 -4.94 -28.38
C PHE A 568 -9.50 -3.90 -27.70
N ALA A 569 -8.34 -3.63 -28.29
CA ALA A 569 -7.40 -2.63 -27.78
C ALA A 569 -7.72 -1.27 -28.40
N GLU A 570 -7.67 -0.19 -27.59
CA GLU A 570 -8.04 1.13 -28.04
C GLU A 570 -6.85 2.10 -28.03
N LYS A 571 -6.87 3.05 -28.97
CA LYS A 571 -6.01 4.22 -28.96
C LYS A 571 -6.92 5.44 -28.92
N ARG A 572 -6.92 6.15 -27.79
CA ARG A 572 -7.77 7.32 -27.54
C ARG A 572 -6.97 8.60 -27.69
N PHE A 573 -7.55 9.59 -28.34
CA PHE A 573 -7.04 10.95 -28.41
C PHE A 573 -8.00 11.88 -27.68
N TYR A 574 -7.58 12.41 -26.56
CA TYR A 574 -8.37 13.30 -25.72
C TYR A 574 -8.36 14.70 -26.30
N THR A 575 -9.56 15.23 -26.59
CA THR A 575 -9.71 16.42 -27.44
C THR A 575 -9.32 17.73 -26.75
N VAL A 576 -9.43 17.82 -25.44
CA VAL A 576 -9.08 19.00 -24.62
C VAL A 576 -7.60 19.03 -24.29
N SER A 577 -7.06 17.95 -23.71
CA SER A 577 -5.64 17.85 -23.34
C SER A 577 -4.72 17.65 -24.55
N ARG A 578 -5.27 17.21 -25.70
CA ARG A 578 -4.54 16.82 -26.92
C ARG A 578 -3.51 15.71 -26.65
N MET A 579 -3.80 14.83 -25.73
CA MET A 579 -2.96 13.69 -25.36
C MET A 579 -3.54 12.40 -25.93
N SER A 580 -2.64 11.53 -26.41
CA SER A 580 -3.01 10.17 -26.81
C SER A 580 -2.80 9.22 -25.64
N MET A 581 -3.74 8.29 -25.43
CA MET A 581 -3.67 7.22 -24.44
C MET A 581 -3.94 5.88 -25.12
N THR A 582 -3.25 4.83 -24.64
CA THR A 582 -3.43 3.46 -25.13
C THR A 582 -4.16 2.66 -24.04
N GLU A 583 -5.32 2.12 -24.41
CA GLU A 583 -6.10 1.21 -23.57
C GLU A 583 -5.81 -0.22 -23.99
N ALA A 584 -5.13 -0.94 -23.16
CA ALA A 584 -4.75 -2.31 -23.48
C ALA A 584 -5.92 -3.29 -23.31
N ALA A 585 -5.97 -4.30 -24.18
CA ALA A 585 -6.93 -5.38 -24.07
C ALA A 585 -6.28 -6.65 -23.52
N ILE A 586 -6.93 -7.32 -22.56
CA ILE A 586 -6.36 -8.43 -21.81
C ILE A 586 -7.33 -9.61 -21.75
N ALA A 587 -6.94 -10.75 -22.32
CA ALA A 587 -7.61 -12.05 -22.06
C ALA A 587 -6.97 -12.72 -20.87
N GLY A 588 -7.57 -12.49 -19.69
CA GLY A 588 -7.01 -12.95 -18.42
C GLY A 588 -7.35 -14.39 -18.06
N GLY A 589 -6.41 -15.08 -17.41
CA GLY A 589 -6.58 -16.44 -16.89
C GLY A 589 -5.71 -16.75 -15.69
N LEU A 590 -5.99 -17.86 -14.99
CA LEU A 590 -5.19 -18.27 -13.83
C LEU A 590 -3.79 -18.78 -14.24
N THR A 591 -3.61 -19.25 -15.45
CA THR A 591 -2.33 -19.77 -15.93
C THR A 591 -1.56 -18.78 -16.79
N ARG A 592 -2.26 -17.82 -17.41
CA ARG A 592 -1.65 -16.79 -18.27
C ARG A 592 -2.59 -15.63 -18.54
N ASP A 593 -2.04 -14.46 -18.86
CA ASP A 593 -2.73 -13.39 -19.55
C ASP A 593 -2.17 -13.24 -20.98
N LEU A 594 -3.07 -13.02 -21.95
CA LEU A 594 -2.73 -12.56 -23.28
C LEU A 594 -3.10 -11.08 -23.35
N TYR A 595 -2.13 -10.25 -23.70
CA TYR A 595 -2.27 -8.80 -23.59
C TYR A 595 -1.89 -8.16 -24.93
N VAL A 596 -2.68 -7.20 -25.36
CA VAL A 596 -2.46 -6.45 -26.58
C VAL A 596 -2.57 -4.96 -26.32
N ALA A 597 -1.60 -4.19 -26.76
CA ALA A 597 -1.65 -2.73 -26.80
C ALA A 597 -1.57 -2.23 -28.24
N LEU A 598 -2.48 -1.31 -28.60
CA LEU A 598 -2.50 -0.66 -29.89
C LEU A 598 -1.58 0.57 -29.88
N GLY A 599 -0.56 0.56 -30.73
CA GLY A 599 0.35 1.68 -30.94
C GLY A 599 -0.12 2.66 -32.01
N GLU A 600 0.82 3.33 -32.67
CA GLU A 600 0.52 4.31 -33.71
C GLU A 600 0.22 3.66 -35.06
N LYS A 601 -0.60 4.35 -35.87
CA LYS A 601 -0.80 4.01 -37.27
C LYS A 601 0.48 4.30 -38.04
N ILE A 602 1.03 3.28 -38.74
CA ILE A 602 2.30 3.42 -39.46
C ILE A 602 2.04 3.86 -40.90
N ASP A 603 1.06 3.25 -41.53
CA ASP A 603 0.58 3.62 -42.87
C ASP A 603 -0.94 3.35 -43.00
N ASP A 604 -1.52 3.53 -44.20
CA ASP A 604 -2.97 3.45 -44.39
C ASP A 604 -3.59 2.09 -43.98
N ASN A 605 -2.80 1.02 -43.98
CA ASN A 605 -3.30 -0.33 -43.69
C ASN A 605 -2.48 -1.09 -42.60
N SER A 606 -1.55 -0.41 -41.95
CA SER A 606 -0.72 -1.06 -40.92
C SER A 606 -0.60 -0.26 -39.63
N TRP A 607 -0.53 -0.98 -38.54
CA TRP A 607 -0.44 -0.46 -37.18
C TRP A 607 0.71 -1.11 -36.40
N ALA A 608 1.30 -0.36 -35.47
CA ALA A 608 2.16 -0.92 -34.45
C ALA A 608 1.28 -1.64 -33.41
N LEU A 609 1.62 -2.86 -33.08
CA LEU A 609 0.97 -3.63 -32.02
C LEU A 609 2.03 -4.18 -31.09
N ARG A 610 1.75 -4.14 -29.81
CA ARG A 610 2.56 -4.78 -28.79
C ARG A 610 1.79 -5.94 -28.19
N LEU A 611 2.33 -7.14 -28.33
CA LEU A 611 1.71 -8.39 -27.94
C LEU A 611 2.47 -9.01 -26.79
N TYR A 612 1.75 -9.50 -25.77
CA TYR A 612 2.37 -10.17 -24.62
C TYR A 612 1.71 -11.49 -24.29
N TYR A 613 2.55 -12.42 -23.87
CA TYR A 613 2.18 -13.61 -23.10
C TYR A 613 2.74 -13.46 -21.69
N LYS A 614 1.89 -13.46 -20.65
CA LYS A 614 2.25 -13.25 -19.25
C LYS A 614 1.81 -14.44 -18.40
N PRO A 615 2.69 -15.43 -18.12
CA PRO A 615 2.30 -16.61 -17.35
C PRO A 615 2.14 -16.28 -15.87
N PHE A 616 1.08 -16.80 -15.26
CA PHE A 616 0.77 -16.75 -13.83
C PHE A 616 0.74 -15.34 -13.19
N ILE A 617 0.69 -14.27 -13.96
CA ILE A 617 0.80 -12.91 -13.45
C ILE A 617 -0.29 -12.57 -12.43
N ARG A 618 -1.50 -13.09 -12.58
CA ARG A 618 -2.63 -12.83 -11.67
C ARG A 618 -2.41 -13.31 -10.25
N TRP A 619 -1.50 -14.28 -10.05
CA TRP A 619 -1.18 -14.79 -8.72
C TRP A 619 -0.50 -13.74 -7.82
N ILE A 620 0.10 -12.70 -8.41
CA ILE A 620 0.65 -11.55 -7.68
C ILE A 620 -0.47 -10.87 -6.90
N TRP A 621 -1.56 -10.50 -7.57
CA TRP A 621 -2.67 -9.79 -6.95
C TRP A 621 -3.56 -10.69 -6.10
N ILE A 622 -3.80 -11.93 -6.52
CA ILE A 622 -4.50 -12.94 -5.70
C ILE A 622 -3.77 -13.12 -4.38
N GLY A 623 -2.44 -13.23 -4.41
CA GLY A 623 -1.62 -13.34 -3.21
C GLY A 623 -1.75 -12.12 -2.29
N GLY A 624 -1.76 -10.91 -2.85
CA GLY A 624 -1.99 -9.68 -2.11
C GLY A 624 -3.39 -9.61 -1.46
N LEU A 625 -4.42 -10.07 -2.16
CA LEU A 625 -5.78 -10.18 -1.60
C LEU A 625 -5.83 -11.20 -0.45
N PHE A 626 -5.13 -12.33 -0.56
CA PHE A 626 -5.01 -13.31 0.53
C PHE A 626 -4.27 -12.72 1.74
N MET A 627 -3.22 -11.94 1.52
CA MET A 627 -2.52 -11.20 2.59
C MET A 627 -3.47 -10.23 3.31
N ALA A 628 -4.24 -9.44 2.56
CA ALA A 628 -5.20 -8.49 3.11
C ALA A 628 -6.32 -9.19 3.90
N LEU A 629 -6.90 -10.27 3.34
CA LEU A 629 -7.90 -11.09 4.02
C LEU A 629 -7.34 -11.70 5.31
N GLY A 630 -6.09 -12.18 5.28
CA GLY A 630 -5.39 -12.67 6.45
C GLY A 630 -5.25 -11.62 7.56
N GLY A 631 -4.87 -10.40 7.19
CA GLY A 631 -4.80 -9.25 8.10
C GLY A 631 -6.15 -8.91 8.71
N LEU A 632 -7.22 -8.88 7.90
CA LEU A 632 -8.61 -8.65 8.36
C LEU A 632 -9.04 -9.71 9.38
N LEU A 633 -8.81 -10.99 9.12
CA LEU A 633 -9.14 -12.05 10.07
C LEU A 633 -8.38 -11.90 11.38
N CYS A 634 -7.10 -11.50 11.33
CA CYS A 634 -6.33 -11.22 12.53
C CYS A 634 -6.90 -10.02 13.31
N MET A 635 -7.32 -8.95 12.64
CA MET A 635 -7.90 -7.76 13.26
C MET A 635 -9.20 -8.07 14.01
N PHE A 636 -10.05 -8.92 13.43
CA PHE A 636 -11.34 -9.31 14.02
C PHE A 636 -11.26 -10.51 14.97
N ASP A 637 -10.09 -10.86 15.49
CA ASP A 637 -9.96 -11.93 16.50
C ASP A 637 -10.71 -11.55 17.79
N ARG A 638 -11.36 -12.56 18.40
CA ARG A 638 -12.15 -12.37 19.62
C ARG A 638 -11.37 -11.77 20.78
N ARG A 639 -10.04 -11.92 20.82
CA ARG A 639 -9.16 -11.35 21.84
C ARG A 639 -9.18 -9.82 21.88
N TYR A 640 -9.55 -9.18 20.79
CA TYR A 640 -9.68 -7.72 20.68
C TYR A 640 -11.11 -7.23 20.90
N ARG A 641 -12.09 -8.15 21.09
CA ARG A 641 -13.47 -7.81 21.43
C ARG A 641 -13.59 -7.66 22.95
N PHE A 642 -13.67 -6.45 23.42
CA PHE A 642 -13.56 -6.06 24.82
C PHE A 642 -14.70 -6.48 25.76
N ASN A 643 -15.81 -7.00 25.25
CA ASN A 643 -16.90 -7.50 26.07
C ASN A 643 -16.63 -8.86 26.76
N ALA A 644 -15.52 -9.52 26.47
CA ALA A 644 -15.18 -10.82 27.07
C ALA A 644 -14.41 -10.73 28.40
N LEU A 645 -13.91 -9.56 28.77
CA LEU A 645 -13.13 -9.37 30.00
C LEU A 645 -13.92 -8.83 31.20
N LEU A 646 -15.19 -8.45 30.99
CA LEU A 646 -16.11 -8.04 32.08
C LEU A 646 -16.97 -9.21 32.61
N LYS A 647 -16.76 -10.41 32.13
CA LYS A 647 -17.45 -11.65 32.59
C LYS A 647 -16.47 -12.67 33.21
N LYS A 648 -15.43 -12.21 33.91
CA LYS A 648 -14.66 -13.02 34.84
C LYS A 648 -14.40 -12.27 36.12
#